data_787fc4cd4d4aa4ec8c0f2b6ba450f3e0
#
_entry.id   787fc4cd4d4aa4ec8c0f2b6ba450f3e0
#
_cell.length_a   1.000
_cell.length_b   1.000
_cell.length_c   1.000
_cell.angle_alpha   90.00
_cell.angle_beta   90.00
_cell.angle_gamma   90.00
#
_symmetry.space_group_name_H-M   'P 1'
#
loop_
_entity.id
_entity.type
_entity.pdbx_description
1 polymer ?
#
loop_
_entity_poly.entity_id
_entity_poly.type
_entity_poly.pdbx_seq_one_letter_code
_entity_poly.pdbx_strand_id
1 'polypeptide(L)'
;MYYPQEVVDEVLANTDIADVISAHVHLKKRGRDYVGLCPFHNEKTPSFTVSPGKNMFYCFGCGAGGNAVTFLMKYNNSTFTEALQELADRANITLPAPEMSEETQKREKHRQDLLAINKETATYYYRLLRSRRGERGMRYFTGRHLSPEIMNRFGLGFADGSGNDLTAYLRKKGFSDELILESDVALFNEKQGLHDRFWNRVMFPIQDTRGRVIGFGGRVLGDSKPKYINSSDTKIFDKGRNLYALNLARRSKKDYLILCEGYMDVIAMHQAGFIEAVASLGTAFTAGQAALLHRYTGRVLLAYDSDGAGVRAALRNIGILRNGGLETAVIDLRPHKDPDEFIKAEGKEAFQARIDSAENSFFYELRILSRSYSMDDPSSRTAFHREIAKKLCTFTDEIERDNYIAAAADKYFIKTDSLRRLVASYGETTGYGAKDTGAASSYRGRGRRGPAVFKPAFYTDSRSGGTGGGQSSGKAPSQRGDDSSGPADRVTDTGSDGQTKKELPAGNQAKQAAARSGPAVSARTSSRPSSAARAENALLTKQSLLLTMIVDEPSVFPLVKKYLTPSDFTDALFRTTAAALWEQREHGGSPASAALVIAAFETPEEQEKAAAVLSTRAEGVNSGAEPDPGGLSRTLRELVIAVKEASIERMSRPDGEKQVSLGELLEAKKQLQNIRGARFNI
;
A
#
# COMPACT_ATOMS: atom_id res chain seq x y z
N MET A 1 4.49 -16.65 -19.93
CA MET A 1 5.11 -15.43 -20.51
C MET A 1 4.37 -15.05 -21.78
N TYR A 2 4.22 -13.76 -22.09
CA TYR A 2 3.45 -13.30 -23.26
C TYR A 2 4.28 -13.17 -24.53
N TYR A 3 5.60 -13.18 -24.37
CA TYR A 3 6.58 -13.08 -25.45
C TYR A 3 7.64 -14.17 -25.29
N PRO A 4 8.23 -14.67 -26.40
CA PRO A 4 9.40 -15.53 -26.34
C PRO A 4 10.49 -14.88 -25.46
N GLN A 5 11.22 -15.69 -24.72
CA GLN A 5 12.26 -15.18 -23.81
C GLN A 5 13.32 -14.36 -24.57
N GLU A 6 13.64 -14.80 -25.78
CA GLU A 6 14.63 -14.13 -26.65
C GLU A 6 14.23 -12.67 -26.95
N VAL A 7 12.92 -12.41 -27.13
CA VAL A 7 12.39 -11.06 -27.37
C VAL A 7 12.48 -10.20 -26.13
N VAL A 8 12.17 -10.77 -24.97
CA VAL A 8 12.31 -10.07 -23.67
C VAL A 8 13.77 -9.74 -23.41
N ASP A 9 14.66 -10.67 -23.69
CA ASP A 9 16.09 -10.54 -23.51
C ASP A 9 16.66 -9.48 -24.47
N GLU A 10 16.21 -9.46 -25.73
CA GLU A 10 16.59 -8.42 -26.70
C GLU A 10 16.18 -7.03 -26.24
N VAL A 11 14.96 -6.84 -25.77
CA VAL A 11 14.48 -5.56 -25.25
C VAL A 11 15.29 -5.14 -24.01
N LEU A 12 15.51 -6.06 -23.07
CA LEU A 12 16.28 -5.77 -21.84
C LEU A 12 17.75 -5.47 -22.14
N ALA A 13 18.36 -6.18 -23.10
CA ALA A 13 19.75 -5.93 -23.50
C ALA A 13 19.95 -4.56 -24.15
N ASN A 14 18.94 -4.08 -24.88
CA ASN A 14 18.95 -2.75 -25.51
C ASN A 14 18.36 -1.64 -24.62
N THR A 15 18.07 -1.92 -23.34
CA THR A 15 17.54 -0.96 -22.39
C THR A 15 18.59 -0.56 -21.37
N ASP A 16 18.92 0.72 -21.25
CA ASP A 16 19.65 1.24 -20.10
C ASP A 16 18.66 1.56 -18.97
N ILE A 17 18.73 0.80 -17.91
CA ILE A 17 17.84 0.97 -16.75
C ILE A 17 18.04 2.33 -16.06
N ALA A 18 19.25 2.89 -16.09
CA ALA A 18 19.50 4.20 -15.49
C ALA A 18 18.78 5.31 -16.26
N ASP A 19 18.73 5.23 -17.60
CA ASP A 19 17.99 6.16 -18.43
C ASP A 19 16.47 6.04 -18.22
N VAL A 20 15.98 4.80 -18.11
CA VAL A 20 14.56 4.55 -17.85
C VAL A 20 14.15 5.13 -16.49
N ILE A 21 14.91 4.85 -15.44
CA ILE A 21 14.57 5.27 -14.09
C ILE A 21 14.82 6.76 -13.88
N SER A 22 15.86 7.34 -14.47
CA SER A 22 16.14 8.78 -14.32
C SER A 22 15.06 9.70 -14.89
N ALA A 23 14.24 9.19 -15.82
CA ALA A 23 13.05 9.90 -16.29
C ALA A 23 11.96 10.07 -15.20
N HIS A 24 12.05 9.33 -14.10
CA HIS A 24 11.04 9.25 -13.04
C HIS A 24 11.57 9.54 -11.64
N VAL A 25 12.89 9.29 -11.41
CA VAL A 25 13.54 9.39 -10.11
C VAL A 25 14.83 10.18 -10.26
N HIS A 26 15.04 11.16 -9.38
CA HIS A 26 16.31 11.90 -9.37
C HIS A 26 17.44 11.00 -8.85
N LEU A 27 18.34 10.60 -9.75
CA LEU A 27 19.45 9.71 -9.45
C LEU A 27 20.76 10.48 -9.31
N LYS A 28 21.57 10.12 -8.30
CA LYS A 28 22.94 10.63 -8.10
C LYS A 28 23.93 9.49 -8.29
N LYS A 29 24.98 9.71 -9.07
CA LYS A 29 26.04 8.71 -9.30
C LYS A 29 26.83 8.43 -8.01
N ARG A 30 27.01 7.17 -7.68
CA ARG A 30 27.80 6.70 -6.53
C ARG A 30 28.65 5.50 -6.93
N GLY A 31 29.90 5.75 -7.30
CA GLY A 31 30.79 4.73 -7.86
C GLY A 31 30.29 4.24 -9.23
N ARG A 32 30.07 2.94 -9.35
CA ARG A 32 29.54 2.29 -10.56
C ARG A 32 28.02 2.32 -10.65
N ASP A 33 27.33 2.61 -9.55
CA ASP A 33 25.89 2.62 -9.43
C ASP A 33 25.32 4.04 -9.32
N TYR A 34 24.00 4.14 -9.40
CA TYR A 34 23.25 5.34 -9.07
C TYR A 34 22.41 5.11 -7.82
N VAL A 35 22.18 6.15 -7.04
CA VAL A 35 21.33 6.13 -5.84
C VAL A 35 20.34 7.27 -5.87
N GLY A 36 19.12 7.02 -5.36
CA GLY A 36 18.06 8.02 -5.25
C GLY A 36 17.10 7.68 -4.13
N LEU A 37 16.09 8.53 -3.94
CA LEU A 37 14.97 8.23 -3.06
C LEU A 37 14.04 7.23 -3.76
N CYS A 38 13.57 6.24 -3.02
CA CYS A 38 12.72 5.19 -3.56
C CYS A 38 11.34 5.70 -3.97
N PRO A 39 10.86 5.43 -5.19
CA PRO A 39 9.52 5.84 -5.60
C PRO A 39 8.41 4.90 -5.07
N PHE A 40 8.78 3.82 -4.37
CA PHE A 40 7.84 2.80 -3.91
C PHE A 40 7.55 2.85 -2.40
N HIS A 41 8.37 3.58 -1.63
CA HIS A 41 8.14 3.84 -0.22
C HIS A 41 8.72 5.19 0.16
N ASN A 42 8.28 5.73 1.28
CA ASN A 42 8.79 7.01 1.78
C ASN A 42 10.11 6.82 2.52
N GLU A 43 11.12 7.58 2.10
CA GLU A 43 12.42 7.65 2.78
C GLU A 43 13.04 9.03 2.62
N LYS A 44 13.86 9.42 3.59
CA LYS A 44 14.63 10.69 3.53
C LYS A 44 16.11 10.46 3.18
N THR A 45 16.59 9.25 3.42
CA THR A 45 17.96 8.85 3.06
C THR A 45 17.90 7.91 1.87
N PRO A 46 18.66 8.20 0.78
CA PRO A 46 18.60 7.38 -0.43
C PRO A 46 18.98 5.92 -0.15
N SER A 47 18.03 4.99 -0.32
CA SER A 47 18.25 3.55 -0.24
C SER A 47 17.94 2.82 -1.56
N PHE A 48 17.44 3.54 -2.55
CA PHE A 48 17.14 3.04 -3.88
C PHE A 48 18.39 3.06 -4.74
N THR A 49 18.88 1.90 -5.14
CA THR A 49 20.10 1.73 -5.92
C THR A 49 19.76 1.22 -7.31
N VAL A 50 20.33 1.83 -8.34
CA VAL A 50 20.25 1.40 -9.74
C VAL A 50 21.63 1.04 -10.20
N SER A 51 21.80 -0.20 -10.70
CA SER A 51 23.08 -0.73 -11.19
C SER A 51 23.01 -0.93 -12.71
N PRO A 52 23.58 -0.01 -13.50
CA PRO A 52 23.61 -0.15 -14.97
C PRO A 52 24.37 -1.41 -15.41
N GLY A 53 25.48 -1.74 -14.75
CA GLY A 53 26.27 -2.92 -15.09
C GLY A 53 25.52 -4.25 -14.91
N LYS A 54 24.52 -4.29 -14.01
CA LYS A 54 23.63 -5.44 -13.78
C LYS A 54 22.29 -5.27 -14.50
N ASN A 55 22.00 -4.10 -15.03
CA ASN A 55 20.73 -3.68 -15.61
C ASN A 55 19.54 -3.94 -14.66
N MET A 56 19.72 -3.65 -13.35
CA MET A 56 18.73 -3.88 -12.30
C MET A 56 18.67 -2.73 -11.30
N PHE A 57 17.55 -2.65 -10.58
CA PHE A 57 17.41 -1.78 -9.41
C PHE A 57 17.12 -2.62 -8.16
N TYR A 58 17.46 -2.07 -7.00
CA TYR A 58 17.08 -2.63 -5.71
C TYR A 58 16.99 -1.54 -4.63
N CYS A 59 15.95 -1.59 -3.81
CA CYS A 59 15.76 -0.69 -2.68
C CYS A 59 16.07 -1.41 -1.37
N PHE A 60 17.10 -0.98 -0.66
CA PHE A 60 17.49 -1.56 0.63
C PHE A 60 16.53 -1.17 1.77
N GLY A 61 15.63 -0.20 1.56
CA GLY A 61 14.63 0.22 2.54
C GLY A 61 13.37 -0.65 2.55
N CYS A 62 12.78 -0.89 1.36
CA CYS A 62 11.51 -1.62 1.24
C CYS A 62 11.62 -2.98 0.53
N GLY A 63 12.82 -3.36 0.02
CA GLY A 63 13.01 -4.62 -0.69
C GLY A 63 12.54 -4.62 -2.15
N ALA A 64 11.94 -3.54 -2.66
CA ALA A 64 11.54 -3.46 -4.05
C ALA A 64 12.75 -3.59 -4.98
N GLY A 65 12.69 -4.52 -5.91
CA GLY A 65 13.80 -4.80 -6.82
C GLY A 65 13.32 -5.41 -8.13
N GLY A 66 14.22 -5.44 -9.13
CA GLY A 66 13.92 -6.03 -10.42
C GLY A 66 14.69 -5.38 -11.57
N ASN A 67 14.26 -5.65 -12.79
CA ASN A 67 14.77 -5.06 -14.03
C ASN A 67 13.92 -3.84 -14.49
N ALA A 68 14.21 -3.30 -15.67
CA ALA A 68 13.48 -2.14 -16.22
C ALA A 68 11.98 -2.42 -16.43
N VAL A 69 11.60 -3.64 -16.83
CA VAL A 69 10.20 -4.05 -16.98
C VAL A 69 9.50 -4.04 -15.63
N THR A 70 10.10 -4.67 -14.62
CA THR A 70 9.55 -4.70 -13.24
C THR A 70 9.39 -3.29 -12.68
N PHE A 71 10.37 -2.40 -12.95
CA PHE A 71 10.28 -1.00 -12.54
C PHE A 71 9.06 -0.31 -13.14
N LEU A 72 8.86 -0.39 -14.46
CA LEU A 72 7.73 0.25 -15.14
C LEU A 72 6.38 -0.36 -14.72
N MET A 73 6.33 -1.68 -14.54
CA MET A 73 5.12 -2.34 -14.02
C MET A 73 4.71 -1.78 -12.65
N LYS A 74 5.67 -1.62 -11.74
CA LYS A 74 5.41 -1.09 -10.39
C LYS A 74 5.13 0.41 -10.40
N TYR A 75 5.93 1.17 -11.16
CA TYR A 75 5.84 2.61 -11.19
C TYR A 75 4.58 3.10 -11.91
N ASN A 76 4.28 2.55 -13.10
CA ASN A 76 3.13 2.92 -13.90
C ASN A 76 1.86 2.12 -13.56
N ASN A 77 1.95 1.14 -12.65
CA ASN A 77 0.89 0.13 -12.42
C ASN A 77 0.44 -0.51 -13.75
N SER A 78 1.42 -0.85 -14.60
CA SER A 78 1.21 -1.43 -15.93
C SER A 78 1.35 -2.96 -15.91
N THR A 79 0.78 -3.62 -16.91
CA THR A 79 1.00 -5.05 -17.12
C THR A 79 2.40 -5.28 -17.70
N PHE A 80 2.90 -6.52 -17.62
CA PHE A 80 4.18 -6.92 -18.23
C PHE A 80 4.26 -6.54 -19.73
N THR A 81 3.20 -6.88 -20.49
CA THR A 81 3.11 -6.56 -21.91
C THR A 81 3.23 -5.06 -22.20
N GLU A 82 2.57 -4.25 -21.40
CA GLU A 82 2.57 -2.79 -21.55
C GLU A 82 3.92 -2.19 -21.18
N ALA A 83 4.56 -2.69 -20.13
CA ALA A 83 5.90 -2.25 -19.75
C ALA A 83 6.95 -2.67 -20.79
N LEU A 84 6.85 -3.91 -21.30
CA LEU A 84 7.74 -4.39 -22.34
C LEU A 84 7.55 -3.63 -23.66
N GLN A 85 6.31 -3.30 -24.04
CA GLN A 85 6.02 -2.48 -25.23
C GLN A 85 6.63 -1.08 -25.09
N GLU A 86 6.50 -0.45 -23.90
CA GLU A 86 7.10 0.87 -23.66
C GLU A 86 8.62 0.85 -23.82
N LEU A 87 9.29 -0.19 -23.34
CA LEU A 87 10.74 -0.36 -23.49
C LEU A 87 11.14 -0.66 -24.94
N ALA A 88 10.37 -1.53 -25.62
CA ALA A 88 10.60 -1.86 -27.03
C ALA A 88 10.44 -0.62 -27.93
N ASP A 89 9.41 0.22 -27.69
CA ASP A 89 9.21 1.48 -28.40
C ASP A 89 10.40 2.43 -28.20
N ARG A 90 10.94 2.50 -26.97
CA ARG A 90 12.14 3.31 -26.68
C ARG A 90 13.40 2.79 -27.37
N ALA A 91 13.53 1.46 -27.49
CA ALA A 91 14.65 0.80 -28.16
C ALA A 91 14.46 0.66 -29.68
N ASN A 92 13.34 1.14 -30.26
CA ASN A 92 12.94 0.93 -31.65
C ASN A 92 12.89 -0.56 -32.07
N ILE A 93 12.50 -1.43 -31.14
CA ILE A 93 12.32 -2.87 -31.37
C ILE A 93 10.85 -3.14 -31.65
N THR A 94 10.56 -3.81 -32.79
CA THR A 94 9.20 -4.23 -33.09
C THR A 94 8.92 -5.55 -32.41
N LEU A 95 8.00 -5.54 -31.43
CA LEU A 95 7.61 -6.78 -30.74
C LEU A 95 6.77 -7.65 -31.67
N PRO A 96 7.04 -8.98 -31.76
CA PRO A 96 6.16 -9.91 -32.42
C PRO A 96 4.81 -9.99 -31.70
N ALA A 97 3.79 -10.52 -32.35
CA ALA A 97 2.52 -10.81 -31.67
C ALA A 97 2.80 -11.73 -30.46
N PRO A 98 2.33 -11.37 -29.25
CA PRO A 98 2.67 -12.11 -28.05
C PRO A 98 2.19 -13.56 -28.10
N GLU A 99 3.08 -14.50 -27.91
CA GLU A 99 2.73 -15.90 -27.64
C GLU A 99 2.29 -16.00 -26.19
N MET A 100 0.98 -16.13 -25.99
CA MET A 100 0.39 -16.26 -24.67
C MET A 100 0.19 -17.72 -24.34
N SER A 101 0.58 -18.18 -23.15
CA SER A 101 0.09 -19.47 -22.67
C SER A 101 -1.45 -19.46 -22.65
N GLU A 102 -2.09 -20.59 -22.91
CA GLU A 102 -3.56 -20.69 -22.94
C GLU A 102 -4.21 -20.11 -21.66
N GLU A 103 -3.61 -20.35 -20.51
CA GLU A 103 -4.12 -19.85 -19.25
C GLU A 103 -4.06 -18.32 -19.17
N THR A 104 -2.99 -17.74 -19.64
CA THR A 104 -2.79 -16.30 -19.64
C THR A 104 -3.66 -15.60 -20.67
N GLN A 105 -3.84 -16.24 -21.86
CA GLN A 105 -4.81 -15.77 -22.85
C GLN A 105 -6.23 -15.78 -22.27
N LYS A 106 -6.61 -16.84 -21.55
CA LYS A 106 -7.91 -16.95 -20.87
C LYS A 106 -8.09 -15.85 -19.82
N ARG A 107 -7.05 -15.59 -19.01
CA ARG A 107 -7.07 -14.51 -17.99
C ARG A 107 -7.20 -13.10 -18.59
N GLU A 108 -6.42 -12.80 -19.63
CA GLU A 108 -6.48 -11.48 -20.28
C GLU A 108 -7.78 -11.30 -21.06
N LYS A 109 -8.24 -12.34 -21.78
CA LYS A 109 -9.56 -12.31 -22.42
C LYS A 109 -10.66 -12.06 -21.39
N HIS A 110 -10.64 -12.78 -20.29
CA HIS A 110 -11.60 -12.60 -19.20
C HIS A 110 -11.58 -11.18 -18.60
N ARG A 111 -10.38 -10.62 -18.41
CA ARG A 111 -10.21 -9.22 -17.98
C ARG A 111 -10.79 -8.23 -19.00
N GLN A 112 -10.55 -8.46 -20.28
CA GLN A 112 -11.10 -7.63 -21.36
C GLN A 112 -12.63 -7.74 -21.43
N ASP A 113 -13.18 -8.94 -21.23
CA ASP A 113 -14.62 -9.18 -21.19
C ASP A 113 -15.28 -8.42 -20.02
N LEU A 114 -14.68 -8.40 -18.83
CA LEU A 114 -15.12 -7.60 -17.68
C LEU A 114 -15.06 -6.08 -17.98
N LEU A 115 -14.01 -5.61 -18.63
CA LEU A 115 -13.91 -4.21 -19.05
C LEU A 115 -14.96 -3.87 -20.13
N ALA A 116 -15.24 -4.78 -21.04
CA ALA A 116 -16.26 -4.63 -22.08
C ALA A 116 -17.66 -4.52 -21.45
N ILE A 117 -18.02 -5.36 -20.48
CA ILE A 117 -19.29 -5.27 -19.74
C ILE A 117 -19.40 -3.90 -19.05
N ASN A 118 -18.36 -3.47 -18.33
CA ASN A 118 -18.41 -2.19 -17.65
C ASN A 118 -18.54 -1.02 -18.63
N LYS A 119 -17.89 -1.07 -19.77
CA LYS A 119 -18.04 -0.08 -20.86
C LYS A 119 -19.47 -0.06 -21.41
N GLU A 120 -20.07 -1.23 -21.70
CA GLU A 120 -21.44 -1.32 -22.18
C GLU A 120 -22.44 -0.84 -21.12
N THR A 121 -22.22 -1.20 -19.85
CA THR A 121 -23.02 -0.73 -18.71
C THR A 121 -22.96 0.78 -18.56
N ALA A 122 -21.77 1.38 -18.64
CA ALA A 122 -21.61 2.84 -18.60
C ALA A 122 -22.34 3.51 -19.76
N THR A 123 -22.23 2.93 -20.96
CA THR A 123 -22.93 3.40 -22.16
C THR A 123 -24.45 3.30 -22.00
N TYR A 124 -24.94 2.22 -21.41
CA TYR A 124 -26.36 2.02 -21.12
C TYR A 124 -26.89 3.11 -20.16
N TYR A 125 -26.25 3.28 -19.00
CA TYR A 125 -26.64 4.28 -18.02
C TYR A 125 -26.53 5.72 -18.55
N TYR A 126 -25.49 6.00 -19.34
CA TYR A 126 -25.30 7.30 -19.99
C TYR A 126 -26.44 7.64 -20.96
N ARG A 127 -26.85 6.68 -21.81
CA ARG A 127 -27.96 6.83 -22.75
C ARG A 127 -29.29 6.92 -22.02
N LEU A 128 -29.48 6.10 -20.98
CA LEU A 128 -30.70 6.11 -20.17
C LEU A 128 -30.93 7.49 -19.53
N LEU A 129 -29.89 8.08 -18.95
CA LEU A 129 -29.95 9.43 -18.35
C LEU A 129 -30.49 10.48 -19.36
N ARG A 130 -30.13 10.33 -20.63
CA ARG A 130 -30.46 11.28 -21.72
C ARG A 130 -31.76 10.93 -22.47
N SER A 131 -32.41 9.86 -22.05
CA SER A 131 -33.69 9.43 -22.56
C SER A 131 -34.86 10.02 -21.73
N ARG A 132 -36.10 9.88 -22.24
CA ARG A 132 -37.33 10.25 -21.49
C ARG A 132 -37.41 9.52 -20.13
N ARG A 133 -36.95 8.29 -20.04
CA ARG A 133 -36.93 7.51 -18.77
C ARG A 133 -35.92 8.07 -17.75
N GLY A 134 -34.91 8.79 -18.22
CA GLY A 134 -33.87 9.40 -17.40
C GLY A 134 -34.18 10.78 -16.83
N GLU A 135 -35.35 11.34 -17.08
CA GLU A 135 -35.72 12.71 -16.67
C GLU A 135 -35.51 12.98 -15.18
N ARG A 136 -35.80 11.99 -14.30
CA ARG A 136 -35.57 12.13 -12.85
C ARG A 136 -34.09 12.26 -12.51
N GLY A 137 -33.25 11.48 -13.14
CA GLY A 137 -31.78 11.55 -12.99
C GLY A 137 -31.24 12.87 -13.55
N MET A 138 -31.76 13.30 -14.72
CA MET A 138 -31.35 14.57 -15.31
C MET A 138 -31.73 15.75 -14.40
N ARG A 139 -32.95 15.77 -13.87
CA ARG A 139 -33.41 16.81 -12.91
C ARG A 139 -32.53 16.85 -11.67
N TYR A 140 -32.02 15.71 -11.19
CA TYR A 140 -31.10 15.68 -10.07
C TYR A 140 -29.81 16.43 -10.40
N PHE A 141 -29.16 16.12 -11.53
CA PHE A 141 -27.91 16.75 -11.92
C PHE A 141 -28.06 18.23 -12.28
N THR A 142 -29.12 18.59 -13.00
CA THR A 142 -29.42 20.00 -13.31
C THR A 142 -29.80 20.81 -12.07
N GLY A 143 -30.50 20.20 -11.10
CA GLY A 143 -30.78 20.81 -9.79
C GLY A 143 -29.52 20.97 -8.92
N ARG A 144 -28.46 20.27 -9.25
CA ARG A 144 -27.12 20.47 -8.68
C ARG A 144 -26.26 21.45 -9.46
N HIS A 145 -26.83 22.05 -10.51
CA HIS A 145 -26.20 23.03 -11.42
C HIS A 145 -25.00 22.44 -12.19
N LEU A 146 -25.04 21.16 -12.53
CA LEU A 146 -23.96 20.53 -13.34
C LEU A 146 -24.22 20.88 -14.82
N SER A 147 -23.16 21.32 -15.50
CA SER A 147 -23.21 21.60 -16.94
C SER A 147 -23.22 20.30 -17.77
N PRO A 148 -23.80 20.34 -19.00
CA PRO A 148 -23.75 19.20 -19.92
C PRO A 148 -22.32 18.71 -20.19
N GLU A 149 -21.36 19.63 -20.29
CA GLU A 149 -19.95 19.34 -20.54
C GLU A 149 -19.35 18.50 -19.40
N ILE A 150 -19.62 18.88 -18.13
CA ILE A 150 -19.11 18.15 -16.97
C ILE A 150 -19.81 16.79 -16.84
N MET A 151 -21.10 16.73 -17.06
CA MET A 151 -21.85 15.46 -17.08
C MET A 151 -21.30 14.49 -18.14
N ASN A 152 -20.90 15.00 -19.31
CA ASN A 152 -20.29 14.20 -20.37
C ASN A 152 -18.86 13.78 -20.01
N ARG A 153 -18.05 14.70 -19.46
CA ARG A 153 -16.67 14.42 -19.06
C ARG A 153 -16.58 13.28 -18.04
N PHE A 154 -17.51 13.26 -17.09
CA PHE A 154 -17.58 12.21 -16.07
C PHE A 154 -18.40 10.98 -16.49
N GLY A 155 -19.02 11.02 -17.68
CA GLY A 155 -19.85 9.91 -18.17
C GLY A 155 -21.07 9.62 -17.29
N LEU A 156 -21.63 10.66 -16.64
CA LEU A 156 -22.70 10.48 -15.67
C LEU A 156 -23.93 9.81 -16.29
N GLY A 157 -24.53 8.88 -15.54
CA GLY A 157 -25.60 8.04 -15.98
C GLY A 157 -26.78 7.96 -15.00
N PHE A 158 -27.75 7.15 -15.35
CA PHE A 158 -28.92 6.87 -14.52
C PHE A 158 -29.31 5.39 -14.64
N ALA A 159 -29.59 4.77 -13.52
CA ALA A 159 -30.26 3.48 -13.39
C ALA A 159 -31.68 3.76 -12.90
N ASP A 160 -32.68 3.47 -13.71
CA ASP A 160 -34.07 3.74 -13.35
C ASP A 160 -34.63 2.69 -12.38
N GLY A 161 -35.96 2.68 -12.19
CA GLY A 161 -36.61 1.77 -11.26
C GLY A 161 -36.89 0.37 -11.81
N SER A 162 -36.42 0.05 -13.02
CA SER A 162 -36.57 -1.27 -13.61
C SER A 162 -35.69 -2.27 -12.91
N GLY A 163 -35.70 -3.30 -12.51
CA GLY A 163 -34.74 -4.16 -11.80
C GLY A 163 -33.94 -5.09 -12.69
N ASN A 164 -34.26 -5.17 -14.01
CA ASN A 164 -33.70 -6.21 -14.90
C ASN A 164 -33.34 -5.70 -16.30
N ASP A 165 -33.51 -4.43 -16.58
CA ASP A 165 -33.32 -3.92 -17.95
C ASP A 165 -31.87 -3.92 -18.39
N LEU A 166 -30.94 -3.60 -17.49
CA LEU A 166 -29.51 -3.69 -17.78
C LEU A 166 -29.10 -5.12 -18.04
N THR A 167 -29.51 -6.04 -17.16
CA THR A 167 -29.20 -7.48 -17.30
C THR A 167 -29.71 -8.01 -18.64
N ALA A 168 -30.97 -7.69 -19.03
CA ALA A 168 -31.53 -8.06 -20.31
C ALA A 168 -30.76 -7.44 -21.49
N TYR A 169 -30.35 -6.18 -21.37
CA TYR A 169 -29.51 -5.50 -22.36
C TYR A 169 -28.17 -6.19 -22.56
N LEU A 170 -27.47 -6.55 -21.47
CA LEU A 170 -26.16 -7.21 -21.53
C LEU A 170 -26.25 -8.62 -22.13
N ARG A 171 -27.29 -9.39 -21.78
CA ARG A 171 -27.58 -10.69 -22.42
C ARG A 171 -27.80 -10.53 -23.92
N LYS A 172 -28.55 -9.51 -24.36
CA LYS A 172 -28.75 -9.21 -25.78
C LYS A 172 -27.45 -8.84 -26.50
N LYS A 173 -26.47 -8.32 -25.76
CA LYS A 173 -25.12 -8.02 -26.28
C LYS A 173 -24.22 -9.26 -26.34
N GLY A 174 -24.68 -10.41 -25.85
CA GLY A 174 -23.97 -11.69 -25.91
C GLY A 174 -23.10 -12.00 -24.68
N PHE A 175 -23.24 -11.26 -23.59
CA PHE A 175 -22.52 -11.58 -22.35
C PHE A 175 -23.23 -12.70 -21.58
N SER A 176 -22.46 -13.64 -21.03
CA SER A 176 -23.00 -14.72 -20.20
C SER A 176 -23.42 -14.21 -18.80
N ASP A 177 -24.34 -14.94 -18.16
CA ASP A 177 -24.83 -14.59 -16.82
C ASP A 177 -23.72 -14.63 -15.76
N GLU A 178 -22.78 -15.56 -15.89
CA GLU A 178 -21.63 -15.69 -14.99
C GLU A 178 -20.75 -14.43 -15.08
N LEU A 179 -20.49 -13.96 -16.30
CA LEU A 179 -19.63 -12.80 -16.54
C LEU A 179 -20.34 -11.49 -16.09
N ILE A 180 -21.66 -11.42 -16.30
CA ILE A 180 -22.50 -10.29 -15.80
C ILE A 180 -22.47 -10.25 -14.27
N LEU A 181 -22.60 -11.38 -13.60
CA LEU A 181 -22.53 -11.47 -12.15
C LEU A 181 -21.13 -11.10 -11.61
N GLU A 182 -20.09 -11.59 -12.26
CA GLU A 182 -18.71 -11.35 -11.86
C GLU A 182 -18.30 -9.87 -12.03
N SER A 183 -18.90 -9.16 -12.99
CA SER A 183 -18.67 -7.72 -13.18
C SER A 183 -19.29 -6.85 -12.07
N ASP A 184 -20.07 -7.45 -11.16
CA ASP A 184 -20.77 -6.78 -10.05
C ASP A 184 -21.76 -5.69 -10.48
N VAL A 185 -22.25 -5.73 -11.74
CA VAL A 185 -23.33 -4.86 -12.21
C VAL A 185 -24.71 -5.49 -12.00
N ALA A 186 -24.75 -6.78 -11.69
CA ALA A 186 -25.94 -7.53 -11.34
C ALA A 186 -25.70 -8.36 -10.05
N LEU A 187 -26.79 -8.78 -9.44
CA LEU A 187 -26.84 -9.66 -8.27
C LEU A 187 -27.70 -10.86 -8.60
N PHE A 188 -27.45 -11.97 -7.91
CA PHE A 188 -28.27 -13.17 -8.01
C PHE A 188 -28.93 -13.48 -6.66
N ASN A 189 -30.24 -13.76 -6.69
CA ASN A 189 -30.92 -14.35 -5.57
C ASN A 189 -31.91 -15.43 -6.08
N GLU A 190 -32.24 -16.39 -5.24
CA GLU A 190 -33.08 -17.55 -5.63
C GLU A 190 -34.51 -17.15 -6.07
N LYS A 191 -35.03 -16.04 -5.56
CA LYS A 191 -36.42 -15.60 -5.85
C LYS A 191 -36.55 -14.80 -7.15
N GLN A 192 -35.55 -14.00 -7.46
CA GLN A 192 -35.58 -13.05 -8.60
C GLN A 192 -34.63 -13.47 -9.73
N GLY A 193 -33.76 -14.47 -9.49
CA GLY A 193 -32.67 -14.79 -10.40
C GLY A 193 -31.64 -13.67 -10.49
N LEU A 194 -31.01 -13.56 -11.66
CA LEU A 194 -30.06 -12.48 -11.96
C LEU A 194 -30.81 -11.18 -12.21
N HIS A 195 -30.52 -10.12 -11.43
CA HIS A 195 -31.18 -8.83 -11.49
C HIS A 195 -30.15 -7.69 -11.31
N ASP A 196 -30.53 -6.49 -11.74
CA ASP A 196 -29.67 -5.30 -11.74
C ASP A 196 -29.28 -4.93 -10.30
N ARG A 197 -27.98 -4.68 -10.07
CA ARG A 197 -27.47 -4.25 -8.77
C ARG A 197 -27.86 -2.82 -8.43
N PHE A 198 -27.92 -1.96 -9.45
CA PHE A 198 -28.22 -0.54 -9.28
C PHE A 198 -29.61 -0.25 -9.86
N TRP A 199 -30.47 0.31 -9.03
CA TRP A 199 -31.82 0.73 -9.42
C TRP A 199 -32.20 2.03 -8.72
N ASN A 200 -32.95 2.90 -9.41
CA ASN A 200 -33.36 4.23 -8.94
C ASN A 200 -32.17 5.08 -8.44
N ARG A 201 -31.04 5.07 -9.18
CA ARG A 201 -29.81 5.74 -8.77
C ARG A 201 -29.23 6.57 -9.92
N VAL A 202 -28.70 7.76 -9.59
CA VAL A 202 -27.74 8.44 -10.47
C VAL A 202 -26.41 7.74 -10.39
N MET A 203 -25.75 7.56 -11.54
CA MET A 203 -24.60 6.68 -11.68
C MET A 203 -23.33 7.46 -11.97
N PHE A 204 -22.27 7.06 -11.31
CA PHE A 204 -20.91 7.61 -11.39
C PHE A 204 -19.96 6.50 -11.86
N PRO A 205 -19.57 6.46 -13.14
CA PRO A 205 -18.57 5.49 -13.59
C PRO A 205 -17.23 5.74 -12.89
N ILE A 206 -16.66 4.68 -12.34
CA ILE A 206 -15.31 4.71 -11.73
C ILE A 206 -14.34 4.24 -12.80
N GLN A 207 -13.33 5.05 -13.06
CA GLN A 207 -12.34 4.79 -14.10
C GLN A 207 -10.97 4.56 -13.52
N ASP A 208 -10.21 3.65 -14.13
CA ASP A 208 -8.78 3.50 -13.85
C ASP A 208 -7.97 4.68 -14.40
N THR A 209 -6.69 4.73 -14.13
CA THR A 209 -5.80 5.82 -14.59
C THR A 209 -5.74 5.98 -16.11
N ARG A 210 -6.17 4.98 -16.89
CA ARG A 210 -6.26 4.99 -18.35
C ARG A 210 -7.63 5.43 -18.87
N GLY A 211 -8.60 5.65 -17.99
CA GLY A 211 -9.95 6.05 -18.35
C GLY A 211 -10.88 4.88 -18.71
N ARG A 212 -10.49 3.62 -18.44
CA ARG A 212 -11.35 2.46 -18.62
C ARG A 212 -12.28 2.32 -17.42
N VAL A 213 -13.56 2.05 -17.65
CA VAL A 213 -14.53 1.89 -16.56
C VAL A 213 -14.30 0.54 -15.87
N ILE A 214 -14.01 0.60 -14.57
CA ILE A 214 -13.68 -0.57 -13.72
C ILE A 214 -14.76 -0.87 -12.69
N GLY A 215 -15.69 0.05 -12.45
CA GLY A 215 -16.79 -0.09 -11.51
C GLY A 215 -17.71 1.12 -11.53
N PHE A 216 -18.63 1.16 -10.60
CA PHE A 216 -19.66 2.19 -10.51
C PHE A 216 -19.94 2.62 -9.08
N GLY A 217 -20.19 3.91 -8.88
CA GLY A 217 -20.90 4.45 -7.74
C GLY A 217 -22.33 4.76 -8.11
N GLY A 218 -23.28 4.55 -7.20
CA GLY A 218 -24.68 4.86 -7.43
C GLY A 218 -25.30 5.58 -6.23
N ARG A 219 -25.83 6.78 -6.43
CA ARG A 219 -26.58 7.52 -5.41
C ARG A 219 -28.08 7.38 -5.63
N VAL A 220 -28.82 6.96 -4.61
CA VAL A 220 -30.27 6.79 -4.69
C VAL A 220 -30.98 8.15 -4.84
N LEU A 221 -32.04 8.17 -5.63
CA LEU A 221 -32.96 9.29 -5.71
C LEU A 221 -34.13 9.06 -4.73
N GLY A 222 -34.24 9.92 -3.71
CA GLY A 222 -35.17 9.83 -2.61
C GLY A 222 -34.52 9.39 -1.31
N ASP A 223 -35.32 8.93 -0.34
CA ASP A 223 -34.91 8.70 1.04
C ASP A 223 -34.46 7.27 1.36
N SER A 224 -34.40 6.42 0.34
CA SER A 224 -33.96 5.03 0.51
C SER A 224 -32.50 4.93 0.98
N LYS A 225 -32.21 3.99 1.86
CA LYS A 225 -30.85 3.71 2.34
C LYS A 225 -30.31 2.43 1.70
N PRO A 226 -29.02 2.34 1.49
CA PRO A 226 -27.98 3.35 1.73
C PRO A 226 -28.00 4.44 0.63
N LYS A 227 -27.64 5.68 1.02
CA LYS A 227 -27.59 6.84 0.11
C LYS A 227 -26.65 6.63 -1.08
N TYR A 228 -25.47 6.08 -0.84
CA TYR A 228 -24.51 5.66 -1.85
C TYR A 228 -24.22 4.17 -1.74
N ILE A 229 -24.08 3.51 -2.87
CA ILE A 229 -23.49 2.17 -3.00
C ILE A 229 -22.43 2.20 -4.10
N ASN A 230 -21.38 1.41 -3.93
CA ASN A 230 -20.32 1.24 -4.91
C ASN A 230 -20.24 -0.23 -5.34
N SER A 231 -19.68 -0.46 -6.52
CA SER A 231 -19.28 -1.81 -6.91
C SER A 231 -18.41 -2.45 -5.82
N SER A 232 -18.56 -3.75 -5.63
CA SER A 232 -17.65 -4.55 -4.80
C SER A 232 -16.27 -4.64 -5.48
N ASP A 233 -15.27 -5.13 -4.77
CA ASP A 233 -14.00 -5.43 -5.39
C ASP A 233 -14.17 -6.60 -6.37
N THR A 234 -13.56 -6.49 -7.55
CA THR A 234 -13.60 -7.47 -8.63
C THR A 234 -12.18 -7.74 -9.13
N LYS A 235 -12.02 -8.65 -10.09
CA LYS A 235 -10.70 -8.88 -10.73
C LYS A 235 -10.10 -7.65 -11.42
N ILE A 236 -10.92 -6.63 -11.72
CA ILE A 236 -10.50 -5.38 -12.39
C ILE A 236 -10.63 -4.14 -11.50
N PHE A 237 -11.19 -4.25 -10.31
CA PHE A 237 -11.47 -3.13 -9.42
C PHE A 237 -11.12 -3.44 -7.96
N ASP A 238 -10.28 -2.64 -7.36
CA ASP A 238 -9.92 -2.63 -5.94
C ASP A 238 -10.13 -1.21 -5.40
N LYS A 239 -11.10 -1.03 -4.50
CA LYS A 239 -11.44 0.27 -3.89
C LYS A 239 -10.28 0.87 -3.12
N GLY A 240 -9.47 0.03 -2.48
CA GLY A 240 -8.33 0.45 -1.67
C GLY A 240 -7.13 0.93 -2.48
N ARG A 241 -7.14 0.73 -3.80
CA ARG A 241 -6.05 1.08 -4.72
C ARG A 241 -6.48 1.97 -5.88
N ASN A 242 -7.70 2.49 -5.84
CA ASN A 242 -8.22 3.40 -6.87
C ASN A 242 -8.78 4.66 -6.22
N LEU A 243 -8.80 5.75 -6.99
CA LEU A 243 -9.38 7.04 -6.60
C LEU A 243 -10.27 7.57 -7.72
N TYR A 244 -11.40 8.15 -7.36
CA TYR A 244 -12.31 8.78 -8.31
C TYR A 244 -11.66 9.98 -8.98
N ALA A 245 -11.82 10.11 -10.29
CA ALA A 245 -11.31 11.18 -11.15
C ALA A 245 -9.76 11.28 -11.24
N LEU A 246 -8.98 10.32 -10.71
CA LEU A 246 -7.52 10.37 -10.83
C LEU A 246 -7.06 10.33 -12.29
N ASN A 247 -7.78 9.65 -13.19
CA ASN A 247 -7.53 9.65 -14.63
C ASN A 247 -7.57 11.06 -15.26
N LEU A 248 -8.34 11.96 -14.68
CA LEU A 248 -8.42 13.37 -15.08
C LEU A 248 -7.38 14.21 -14.33
N ALA A 249 -7.32 14.06 -13.01
CA ALA A 249 -6.46 14.85 -12.12
C ALA A 249 -4.96 14.68 -12.40
N ARG A 250 -4.50 13.47 -12.78
CA ARG A 250 -3.10 13.20 -13.16
C ARG A 250 -2.57 14.03 -14.34
N ARG A 251 -3.46 14.70 -15.09
CA ARG A 251 -3.11 15.58 -16.22
C ARG A 251 -2.85 17.02 -15.81
N SER A 252 -3.09 17.34 -14.54
CA SER A 252 -2.79 18.67 -14.01
C SER A 252 -1.29 18.93 -14.01
N LYS A 253 -0.93 20.21 -14.18
CA LYS A 253 0.45 20.69 -14.06
C LYS A 253 0.76 21.29 -12.69
N LYS A 254 -0.21 21.23 -11.77
CA LYS A 254 -0.03 21.68 -10.38
C LYS A 254 0.83 20.67 -9.61
N ASP A 255 1.57 21.14 -8.64
CA ASP A 255 2.41 20.34 -7.76
C ASP A 255 1.64 19.65 -6.61
N TYR A 256 0.31 19.78 -6.60
CA TYR A 256 -0.58 19.19 -5.59
C TYR A 256 -1.80 18.52 -6.23
N LEU A 257 -2.40 17.58 -5.49
CA LEU A 257 -3.75 17.06 -5.71
C LEU A 257 -4.65 17.42 -4.53
N ILE A 258 -5.97 17.50 -4.78
CA ILE A 258 -6.96 17.84 -3.76
C ILE A 258 -7.79 16.60 -3.46
N LEU A 259 -7.77 16.13 -2.23
CA LEU A 259 -8.52 14.95 -1.80
C LEU A 259 -9.82 15.38 -1.12
N CYS A 260 -10.95 15.03 -1.75
CA CYS A 260 -12.31 15.28 -1.28
C CYS A 260 -12.95 13.99 -0.70
N GLU A 261 -14.10 14.13 -0.03
CA GLU A 261 -14.82 12.98 0.53
C GLU A 261 -15.62 12.21 -0.52
N GLY A 262 -16.24 12.89 -1.48
CA GLY A 262 -17.23 12.28 -2.35
C GLY A 262 -17.18 12.66 -3.82
N TYR A 263 -17.99 11.95 -4.59
CA TYR A 263 -18.12 12.14 -6.04
C TYR A 263 -18.58 13.55 -6.42
N MET A 264 -19.56 14.08 -5.70
CA MET A 264 -20.16 15.36 -6.04
C MET A 264 -19.19 16.52 -5.79
N ASP A 265 -18.40 16.47 -4.73
CA ASP A 265 -17.40 17.48 -4.43
C ASP A 265 -16.35 17.55 -5.54
N VAL A 266 -15.84 16.38 -5.96
CA VAL A 266 -14.91 16.28 -7.09
C VAL A 266 -15.51 16.84 -8.37
N ILE A 267 -16.75 16.47 -8.71
CA ILE A 267 -17.40 16.93 -9.94
C ILE A 267 -17.61 18.45 -9.90
N ALA A 268 -18.05 19.01 -8.76
CA ALA A 268 -18.23 20.45 -8.57
C ALA A 268 -16.90 21.19 -8.70
N MET A 269 -15.85 20.68 -8.11
CA MET A 269 -14.51 21.24 -8.22
C MET A 269 -13.98 21.22 -9.66
N HIS A 270 -14.13 20.10 -10.36
CA HIS A 270 -13.75 20.02 -11.78
C HIS A 270 -14.56 21.01 -12.65
N GLN A 271 -15.85 21.21 -12.35
CA GLN A 271 -16.67 22.20 -13.03
C GLN A 271 -16.16 23.62 -12.79
N ALA A 272 -15.71 23.92 -11.58
CA ALA A 272 -15.11 25.21 -11.23
C ALA A 272 -13.69 25.40 -11.80
N GLY A 273 -13.10 24.33 -12.40
CA GLY A 273 -11.78 24.37 -13.02
C GLY A 273 -10.64 23.84 -12.14
N PHE A 274 -10.95 23.27 -10.97
CA PHE A 274 -9.99 22.58 -10.10
C PHE A 274 -9.90 21.10 -10.49
N ILE A 275 -9.18 20.85 -11.58
CA ILE A 275 -9.06 19.49 -12.15
C ILE A 275 -8.19 18.54 -11.31
N GLU A 276 -7.53 19.07 -10.30
CA GLU A 276 -6.68 18.35 -9.32
C GLU A 276 -7.49 17.53 -8.32
N ALA A 277 -8.81 17.70 -8.27
CA ALA A 277 -9.68 17.06 -7.28
C ALA A 277 -9.86 15.57 -7.56
N VAL A 278 -9.71 14.76 -6.49
CA VAL A 278 -9.95 13.31 -6.46
C VAL A 278 -10.72 12.94 -5.20
N ALA A 279 -11.34 11.75 -5.15
CA ALA A 279 -11.98 11.27 -3.93
C ALA A 279 -11.72 9.77 -3.69
N SER A 280 -11.85 9.35 -2.43
CA SER A 280 -11.93 7.95 -2.06
C SER A 280 -13.26 7.32 -2.52
N LEU A 281 -13.33 5.98 -2.53
CA LEU A 281 -14.41 5.23 -3.15
C LEU A 281 -15.38 4.63 -2.12
N GLY A 282 -15.87 5.46 -1.19
CA GLY A 282 -16.87 5.04 -0.18
C GLY A 282 -16.32 4.08 0.88
N THR A 283 -15.02 4.01 1.00
CA THR A 283 -14.27 3.35 2.08
C THR A 283 -13.40 4.38 2.78
N ALA A 284 -12.92 4.04 3.98
CA ALA A 284 -11.87 4.84 4.59
C ALA A 284 -10.66 4.90 3.64
N PHE A 285 -10.03 6.06 3.57
CA PHE A 285 -8.80 6.26 2.78
C PHE A 285 -7.70 5.29 3.25
N THR A 286 -6.95 4.71 2.30
CA THR A 286 -6.01 3.62 2.56
C THR A 286 -4.57 4.01 2.25
N ALA A 287 -3.61 3.23 2.79
CA ALA A 287 -2.20 3.35 2.43
C ALA A 287 -1.95 3.06 0.93
N GLY A 288 -2.73 2.15 0.31
CA GLY A 288 -2.68 1.90 -1.13
C GLY A 288 -3.06 3.10 -1.97
N GLN A 289 -4.08 3.85 -1.53
CA GLN A 289 -4.48 5.11 -2.18
C GLN A 289 -3.45 6.23 -1.94
N ALA A 290 -2.81 6.30 -0.76
CA ALA A 290 -1.72 7.23 -0.50
C ALA A 290 -0.51 6.95 -1.41
N ALA A 291 -0.11 5.68 -1.53
CA ALA A 291 0.95 5.26 -2.45
C ALA A 291 0.60 5.56 -3.92
N LEU A 292 -0.68 5.45 -4.30
CA LEU A 292 -1.14 5.83 -5.62
C LEU A 292 -1.02 7.35 -5.86
N LEU A 293 -1.42 8.18 -4.88
CA LEU A 293 -1.28 9.65 -4.99
C LEU A 293 0.19 10.06 -5.09
N HIS A 294 1.07 9.42 -4.31
CA HIS A 294 2.50 9.73 -4.28
C HIS A 294 3.20 9.56 -5.65
N ARG A 295 2.62 8.76 -6.56
CA ARG A 295 3.11 8.62 -7.94
C ARG A 295 2.89 9.86 -8.80
N TYR A 296 1.97 10.73 -8.41
CA TYR A 296 1.55 11.88 -9.22
C TYR A 296 1.86 13.22 -8.57
N THR A 297 2.04 13.25 -7.24
CA THR A 297 2.35 14.49 -6.51
C THR A 297 3.10 14.19 -5.22
N GLY A 298 3.91 15.12 -4.77
CA GLY A 298 4.48 15.14 -3.42
C GLY A 298 3.57 15.82 -2.37
N ARG A 299 2.46 16.48 -2.81
CA ARG A 299 1.63 17.32 -1.93
C ARG A 299 0.15 17.07 -2.13
N VAL A 300 -0.59 16.88 -1.02
CA VAL A 300 -2.04 16.65 -1.01
C VAL A 300 -2.73 17.68 -0.13
N LEU A 301 -3.74 18.34 -0.68
CA LEU A 301 -4.62 19.25 0.05
C LEU A 301 -5.91 18.50 0.40
N LEU A 302 -6.31 18.52 1.66
CA LEU A 302 -7.57 17.91 2.11
C LEU A 302 -8.69 18.96 2.05
N ALA A 303 -9.74 18.67 1.29
CA ALA A 303 -10.97 19.46 1.19
C ALA A 303 -12.15 18.62 1.69
N TYR A 304 -12.19 18.37 3.00
CA TYR A 304 -13.18 17.53 3.66
C TYR A 304 -14.28 18.37 4.31
N ASP A 305 -15.43 17.74 4.56
CA ASP A 305 -16.56 18.38 5.22
C ASP A 305 -16.14 19.08 6.51
N SER A 306 -16.67 20.26 6.77
CA SER A 306 -16.36 21.05 7.96
C SER A 306 -17.01 20.51 9.25
N ASP A 307 -17.82 19.44 9.16
CA ASP A 307 -18.48 18.81 10.29
C ASP A 307 -17.55 17.90 11.12
N GLY A 308 -18.03 17.39 12.25
CA GLY A 308 -17.23 16.55 13.13
C GLY A 308 -16.81 15.21 12.50
N ALA A 309 -17.53 14.69 11.49
CA ALA A 309 -17.19 13.47 10.80
C ALA A 309 -16.03 13.73 9.82
N GLY A 310 -16.11 14.80 9.04
CA GLY A 310 -15.05 15.24 8.12
C GLY A 310 -13.76 15.59 8.86
N VAL A 311 -13.85 16.29 9.99
CA VAL A 311 -12.67 16.58 10.83
C VAL A 311 -11.98 15.29 11.30
N ARG A 312 -12.75 14.28 11.77
CA ARG A 312 -12.16 12.97 12.17
C ARG A 312 -11.55 12.23 10.98
N ALA A 313 -12.18 12.31 9.81
CA ALA A 313 -11.64 11.71 8.59
C ALA A 313 -10.34 12.41 8.16
N ALA A 314 -10.29 13.74 8.19
CA ALA A 314 -9.08 14.53 7.90
C ALA A 314 -7.92 14.13 8.83
N LEU A 315 -8.13 14.10 10.14
CA LEU A 315 -7.10 13.72 11.13
C LEU A 315 -6.55 12.31 10.88
N ARG A 316 -7.42 11.34 10.57
CA ARG A 316 -6.99 9.97 10.24
C ARG A 316 -6.17 9.95 8.95
N ASN A 317 -6.61 10.67 7.93
CA ASN A 317 -5.99 10.63 6.60
C ASN A 317 -4.66 11.42 6.56
N ILE A 318 -4.50 12.46 7.37
CA ILE A 318 -3.21 13.14 7.58
C ILE A 318 -2.15 12.11 7.99
N GLY A 319 -2.46 11.23 8.95
CA GLY A 319 -1.53 10.19 9.38
C GLY A 319 -1.15 9.21 8.27
N ILE A 320 -2.14 8.78 7.46
CA ILE A 320 -1.91 7.86 6.34
C ILE A 320 -1.07 8.52 5.24
N LEU A 321 -1.39 9.78 4.89
CA LEU A 321 -0.66 10.55 3.87
C LEU A 321 0.77 10.83 4.29
N ARG A 322 1.00 11.24 5.54
CA ARG A 322 2.34 11.47 6.11
C ARG A 322 3.19 10.18 6.09
N ASN A 323 2.61 9.05 6.50
CA ASN A 323 3.27 7.76 6.44
C ASN A 323 3.56 7.31 4.99
N GLY A 324 2.76 7.77 4.03
CA GLY A 324 2.98 7.60 2.59
C GLY A 324 3.96 8.61 1.96
N GLY A 325 4.58 9.50 2.75
CA GLY A 325 5.56 10.49 2.28
C GLY A 325 4.99 11.71 1.60
N LEU A 326 3.72 11.99 1.80
CA LEU A 326 3.03 13.11 1.18
C LEU A 326 2.97 14.31 2.14
N GLU A 327 3.43 15.46 1.67
CA GLU A 327 3.15 16.74 2.33
C GLU A 327 1.63 16.98 2.33
N THR A 328 1.08 17.35 3.48
CA THR A 328 -0.37 17.50 3.62
C THR A 328 -0.73 18.83 4.21
N ALA A 329 -1.71 19.52 3.62
CA ALA A 329 -2.35 20.70 4.18
C ALA A 329 -3.89 20.55 4.11
N VAL A 330 -4.60 21.32 4.91
CA VAL A 330 -6.06 21.27 5.02
C VAL A 330 -6.66 22.59 4.57
N ILE A 331 -7.60 22.53 3.62
CA ILE A 331 -8.36 23.68 3.15
C ILE A 331 -9.49 23.97 4.14
N ASP A 332 -9.54 25.18 4.68
CA ASP A 332 -10.64 25.59 5.56
C ASP A 332 -11.85 26.06 4.76
N LEU A 333 -12.91 25.28 4.77
CA LEU A 333 -14.14 25.56 4.03
C LEU A 333 -15.15 26.41 4.81
N ARG A 334 -14.90 26.67 6.10
CA ARG A 334 -15.86 27.42 6.92
C ARG A 334 -16.12 28.84 6.42
N PRO A 335 -17.37 29.31 6.48
CA PRO A 335 -18.52 28.73 7.19
C PRO A 335 -19.27 27.62 6.42
N HIS A 336 -18.89 27.31 5.19
CA HIS A 336 -19.57 26.33 4.35
C HIS A 336 -19.24 24.89 4.77
N LYS A 337 -20.14 23.97 4.44
CA LYS A 337 -20.05 22.60 4.85
C LYS A 337 -19.01 21.80 4.04
N ASP A 338 -19.11 21.89 2.72
CA ASP A 338 -18.35 21.10 1.76
C ASP A 338 -17.85 21.96 0.58
N PRO A 339 -16.94 21.44 -0.27
CA PRO A 339 -16.42 22.19 -1.42
C PRO A 339 -17.50 22.64 -2.43
N ASP A 340 -18.55 21.81 -2.65
CA ASP A 340 -19.65 22.14 -3.57
C ASP A 340 -20.42 23.36 -3.09
N GLU A 341 -20.76 23.40 -1.79
CA GLU A 341 -21.43 24.54 -1.17
C GLU A 341 -20.56 25.80 -1.18
N PHE A 342 -19.28 25.66 -0.83
CA PHE A 342 -18.34 26.79 -0.82
C PHE A 342 -18.23 27.45 -2.20
N ILE A 343 -17.97 26.64 -3.23
CA ILE A 343 -17.78 27.16 -4.60
C ILE A 343 -19.05 27.82 -5.14
N LYS A 344 -20.23 27.29 -4.81
CA LYS A 344 -21.50 27.90 -5.20
C LYS A 344 -21.77 29.23 -4.53
N ALA A 345 -21.37 29.38 -3.28
CA ALA A 345 -21.59 30.60 -2.49
C ALA A 345 -20.56 31.69 -2.78
N GLU A 346 -19.28 31.34 -2.81
CA GLU A 346 -18.16 32.28 -2.81
C GLU A 346 -17.41 32.35 -4.15
N GLY A 347 -17.59 31.35 -5.02
CA GLY A 347 -16.96 31.30 -6.32
C GLY A 347 -15.53 30.72 -6.35
N LYS A 348 -14.98 30.68 -7.57
CA LYS A 348 -13.67 30.06 -7.86
C LYS A 348 -12.50 30.80 -7.23
N GLU A 349 -12.50 32.12 -7.32
CA GLU A 349 -11.41 32.98 -6.84
C GLU A 349 -11.26 32.87 -5.33
N ALA A 350 -12.37 32.86 -4.59
CA ALA A 350 -12.39 32.67 -3.16
C ALA A 350 -11.87 31.27 -2.76
N PHE A 351 -12.24 30.23 -3.53
CA PHE A 351 -11.75 28.88 -3.28
C PHE A 351 -10.23 28.77 -3.55
N GLN A 352 -9.73 29.45 -4.61
CA GLN A 352 -8.28 29.50 -4.85
C GLN A 352 -7.55 30.17 -3.68
N ALA A 353 -8.08 31.26 -3.12
CA ALA A 353 -7.51 31.89 -1.94
C ALA A 353 -7.47 30.94 -0.72
N ARG A 354 -8.47 30.04 -0.58
CA ARG A 354 -8.44 28.99 0.45
C ARG A 354 -7.38 27.94 0.19
N ILE A 355 -7.14 27.57 -1.07
CA ILE A 355 -6.03 26.69 -1.47
C ILE A 355 -4.70 27.33 -1.09
N ASP A 356 -4.50 28.60 -1.44
CA ASP A 356 -3.24 29.31 -1.22
C ASP A 356 -2.95 29.52 0.28
N SER A 357 -4.01 29.58 1.11
CA SER A 357 -3.93 29.70 2.57
C SER A 357 -4.15 28.38 3.32
N ALA A 358 -4.05 27.22 2.64
CA ALA A 358 -4.30 25.93 3.25
C ALA A 358 -3.39 25.68 4.47
N GLU A 359 -4.00 25.30 5.58
CA GLU A 359 -3.29 25.13 6.86
C GLU A 359 -2.43 23.84 6.82
N ASN A 360 -1.16 23.98 7.16
CA ASN A 360 -0.26 22.82 7.32
C ASN A 360 -0.89 21.78 8.26
N SER A 361 -0.83 20.50 7.88
CA SER A 361 -1.53 19.42 8.58
C SER A 361 -1.14 19.26 10.06
N PHE A 362 0.13 19.51 10.42
CA PHE A 362 0.57 19.47 11.81
C PHE A 362 -0.11 20.55 12.64
N PHE A 363 -0.18 21.78 12.13
CA PHE A 363 -0.86 22.87 12.84
C PHE A 363 -2.37 22.72 12.86
N TYR A 364 -2.95 22.14 11.82
CA TYR A 364 -4.36 21.73 11.83
C TYR A 364 -4.64 20.72 12.95
N GLU A 365 -3.83 19.67 13.08
CA GLU A 365 -3.94 18.69 14.17
C GLU A 365 -3.85 19.37 15.54
N LEU A 366 -2.88 20.28 15.74
CA LEU A 366 -2.73 21.01 17.01
C LEU A 366 -3.92 21.95 17.29
N ARG A 367 -4.45 22.62 16.25
CA ARG A 367 -5.63 23.49 16.39
C ARG A 367 -6.88 22.70 16.77
N ILE A 368 -7.07 21.50 16.23
CA ILE A 368 -8.19 20.64 16.64
C ILE A 368 -7.98 20.13 18.08
N LEU A 369 -6.76 19.69 18.39
CA LEU A 369 -6.39 19.19 19.71
C LEU A 369 -6.58 20.28 20.80
N SER A 370 -6.20 21.54 20.51
CA SER A 370 -6.30 22.66 21.46
C SER A 370 -7.72 22.93 21.96
N ARG A 371 -8.74 22.55 21.18
CA ARG A 371 -10.16 22.71 21.58
C ARG A 371 -10.54 21.89 22.82
N SER A 372 -9.76 20.87 23.15
CA SER A 372 -9.97 20.01 24.32
C SER A 372 -9.26 20.52 25.58
N TYR A 373 -8.59 21.67 25.50
CA TYR A 373 -7.81 22.22 26.57
C TYR A 373 -8.21 23.68 26.85
N SER A 374 -8.26 24.05 28.12
CA SER A 374 -8.38 25.48 28.54
C SER A 374 -7.00 26.12 28.50
N MET A 375 -6.81 27.11 27.63
CA MET A 375 -5.52 27.81 27.52
C MET A 375 -5.29 28.79 28.65
N ASP A 376 -6.34 29.20 29.35
CA ASP A 376 -6.27 30.11 30.52
C ASP A 376 -5.86 29.35 31.80
N ASP A 377 -6.17 28.04 31.89
CA ASP A 377 -5.71 27.21 33.01
C ASP A 377 -4.27 26.72 32.79
N PRO A 378 -3.33 27.06 33.71
CA PRO A 378 -1.93 26.65 33.59
C PRO A 378 -1.72 25.13 33.52
N SER A 379 -2.54 24.35 34.23
CA SER A 379 -2.44 22.89 34.26
C SER A 379 -2.88 22.26 32.91
N SER A 380 -4.02 22.73 32.40
CA SER A 380 -4.56 22.32 31.10
C SER A 380 -3.62 22.75 29.96
N ARG A 381 -3.12 23.96 29.99
CA ARG A 381 -2.13 24.47 29.03
C ARG A 381 -0.84 23.63 29.05
N THR A 382 -0.35 23.27 30.25
CA THR A 382 0.82 22.39 30.39
C THR A 382 0.56 21.00 29.79
N ALA A 383 -0.64 20.45 29.99
CA ALA A 383 -1.02 19.17 29.38
C ALA A 383 -1.04 19.26 27.85
N PHE A 384 -1.57 20.34 27.27
CA PHE A 384 -1.55 20.59 25.83
C PHE A 384 -0.10 20.70 25.28
N HIS A 385 0.80 21.41 25.97
CA HIS A 385 2.20 21.53 25.56
C HIS A 385 2.92 20.16 25.55
N ARG A 386 2.55 19.27 26.48
CA ARG A 386 3.06 17.88 26.47
C ARG A 386 2.58 17.10 25.26
N GLU A 387 1.32 17.29 24.84
CA GLU A 387 0.81 16.65 23.61
C GLU A 387 1.49 17.19 22.35
N ILE A 388 1.78 18.52 22.29
CA ILE A 388 2.60 19.08 21.20
C ILE A 388 3.95 18.37 21.14
N ALA A 389 4.64 18.21 22.27
CA ALA A 389 5.94 17.58 22.32
C ALA A 389 5.89 16.11 21.85
N LYS A 390 4.88 15.34 22.25
CA LYS A 390 4.67 13.97 21.77
C LYS A 390 4.47 13.90 20.27
N LYS A 391 3.69 14.82 19.69
CA LYS A 391 3.48 14.89 18.24
C LYS A 391 4.78 15.27 17.50
N LEU A 392 5.59 16.17 18.07
CA LEU A 392 6.89 16.53 17.50
C LEU A 392 7.87 15.35 17.46
N CYS A 393 7.78 14.40 18.39
CA CYS A 393 8.59 13.18 18.37
C CYS A 393 8.28 12.26 17.16
N THR A 394 7.15 12.45 16.46
CA THR A 394 6.83 11.65 15.24
C THR A 394 7.65 12.06 14.02
N PHE A 395 8.28 13.22 14.02
CA PHE A 395 9.19 13.64 12.97
C PHE A 395 10.54 12.94 13.13
N THR A 396 10.94 12.19 12.13
CA THR A 396 12.19 11.42 12.12
C THR A 396 13.40 12.25 11.72
N ASP A 397 13.19 13.24 10.84
CA ASP A 397 14.24 14.17 10.44
C ASP A 397 14.47 15.24 11.51
N GLU A 398 15.71 15.43 11.91
CA GLU A 398 16.08 16.35 12.98
C GLU A 398 15.87 17.82 12.61
N ILE A 399 16.22 18.19 11.37
CA ILE A 399 16.10 19.57 10.89
C ILE A 399 14.62 19.93 10.74
N GLU A 400 13.83 19.02 10.16
CA GLU A 400 12.38 19.20 10.05
C GLU A 400 11.74 19.34 11.42
N ARG A 401 12.08 18.46 12.37
CA ARG A 401 11.58 18.47 13.74
C ARG A 401 11.92 19.78 14.44
N ASP A 402 13.15 20.28 14.32
CA ASP A 402 13.58 21.55 14.92
C ASP A 402 12.84 22.76 14.34
N ASN A 403 12.59 22.78 13.03
CA ASN A 403 11.77 23.79 12.39
C ASN A 403 10.34 23.79 12.92
N TYR A 404 9.73 22.59 13.09
CA TYR A 404 8.39 22.49 13.69
C TYR A 404 8.38 22.81 15.19
N ILE A 405 9.47 22.52 15.93
CA ILE A 405 9.62 22.96 17.34
C ILE A 405 9.60 24.49 17.42
N ALA A 406 10.40 25.17 16.60
CA ALA A 406 10.47 26.64 16.59
C ALA A 406 9.11 27.25 16.23
N ALA A 407 8.46 26.76 15.15
CA ALA A 407 7.17 27.26 14.70
C ALA A 407 6.03 26.98 15.70
N ALA A 408 6.03 25.82 16.38
CA ALA A 408 5.04 25.51 17.42
C ALA A 408 5.28 26.34 18.70
N ALA A 409 6.54 26.56 19.07
CA ALA A 409 6.90 27.36 20.20
C ALA A 409 6.42 28.80 20.02
N ASP A 410 6.62 29.41 18.87
CA ASP A 410 6.12 30.75 18.52
C ASP A 410 4.59 30.81 18.54
N LYS A 411 3.92 29.91 17.81
CA LYS A 411 2.45 29.89 17.67
C LYS A 411 1.70 29.69 19.00
N TYR A 412 2.26 28.92 19.95
CA TYR A 412 1.61 28.59 21.22
C TYR A 412 2.30 29.24 22.44
N PHE A 413 3.15 30.22 22.21
CA PHE A 413 3.83 31.01 23.27
C PHE A 413 4.60 30.12 24.26
N ILE A 414 5.35 29.14 23.75
CA ILE A 414 6.22 28.25 24.54
C ILE A 414 7.67 28.70 24.35
N LYS A 415 8.48 28.67 25.39
CA LYS A 415 9.93 28.90 25.25
C LYS A 415 10.52 27.75 24.43
N THR A 416 11.16 28.05 23.29
CA THR A 416 11.68 27.06 22.33
C THR A 416 12.57 26.01 22.99
N ASP A 417 13.50 26.45 23.89
CA ASP A 417 14.40 25.53 24.62
C ASP A 417 13.64 24.61 25.59
N SER A 418 12.53 25.07 26.15
CA SER A 418 11.71 24.24 27.03
C SER A 418 10.95 23.19 26.25
N LEU A 419 10.44 23.52 25.04
CA LEU A 419 9.78 22.59 24.15
C LEU A 419 10.80 21.57 23.60
N ARG A 420 12.00 22.03 23.21
CA ARG A 420 13.07 21.14 22.71
C ARG A 420 13.48 20.11 23.77
N ARG A 421 13.71 20.53 25.02
CA ARG A 421 13.99 19.62 26.14
C ARG A 421 12.86 18.64 26.41
N LEU A 422 11.62 19.08 26.30
CA LEU A 422 10.46 18.21 26.47
C LEU A 422 10.36 17.16 25.35
N VAL A 423 10.60 17.55 24.11
CA VAL A 423 10.67 16.62 22.95
C VAL A 423 11.80 15.62 23.14
N ALA A 424 13.00 16.06 23.55
CA ALA A 424 14.13 15.15 23.81
C ALA A 424 13.78 14.14 24.91
N SER A 425 13.15 14.54 26.01
CA SER A 425 12.78 13.66 27.11
C SER A 425 11.75 12.60 26.71
N TYR A 426 10.83 12.90 25.76
CA TYR A 426 9.91 11.92 25.20
C TYR A 426 10.59 11.03 24.16
N GLY A 427 11.55 11.54 23.39
CA GLY A 427 12.34 10.77 22.42
C GLY A 427 13.16 9.69 23.09
N GLU A 428 13.79 9.95 24.22
CA GLU A 428 14.52 8.96 25.03
C GLU A 428 13.62 7.83 25.54
N THR A 429 12.37 8.16 25.93
CA THR A 429 11.40 7.16 26.44
C THR A 429 10.80 6.30 25.34
N THR A 430 10.76 6.77 24.10
CA THR A 430 10.18 6.07 22.94
C THR A 430 11.21 5.36 22.06
N GLY A 431 12.50 5.39 22.43
CA GLY A 431 13.58 4.73 21.68
C GLY A 431 14.02 5.46 20.41
N TYR A 432 13.59 6.70 20.21
CA TYR A 432 13.98 7.56 19.08
C TYR A 432 15.15 8.50 19.43
N GLY A 433 16.23 7.98 20.01
CA GLY A 433 17.35 8.83 20.40
C GLY A 433 18.66 8.10 20.61
N ALA A 434 18.71 6.81 20.33
CA ALA A 434 19.90 6.00 20.55
C ALA A 434 20.64 5.66 19.26
N LYS A 435 21.03 6.68 18.44
CA LYS A 435 22.15 6.53 17.48
C LYS A 435 22.83 7.90 17.34
N ASP A 436 24.10 7.92 17.69
CA ASP A 436 25.13 8.94 17.49
C ASP A 436 25.11 10.18 18.42
N THR A 437 25.51 9.97 19.68
CA THR A 437 26.38 10.93 20.34
C THR A 437 27.48 10.16 21.07
N GLY A 438 28.60 9.96 20.38
CA GLY A 438 29.86 9.63 20.99
C GLY A 438 30.39 10.86 21.74
N ALA A 439 30.13 10.95 23.05
CA ALA A 439 30.94 11.75 23.98
C ALA A 439 30.66 11.24 25.38
N ALA A 440 31.72 10.71 25.98
CA ALA A 440 31.79 10.24 27.34
C ALA A 440 31.42 11.33 28.34
N SER A 441 30.53 11.02 29.29
CA SER A 441 30.61 11.59 30.63
C SER A 441 30.04 10.59 31.64
N SER A 442 30.93 10.07 32.43
CA SER A 442 30.70 9.30 33.63
C SER A 442 30.01 10.15 34.70
N TYR A 443 28.82 9.74 35.13
CA TYR A 443 28.37 10.05 36.49
C TYR A 443 27.49 8.93 37.04
N ARG A 444 28.03 8.24 38.04
CA ARG A 444 27.31 7.30 38.93
C ARG A 444 26.43 8.13 39.88
N GLY A 445 25.15 7.77 39.96
CA GLY A 445 24.23 8.36 40.97
C GLY A 445 23.01 7.48 41.18
N ARG A 446 22.95 6.90 42.34
CA ARG A 446 21.95 6.00 42.97
C ARG A 446 20.50 6.34 42.74
N GLY A 447 19.74 5.30 42.54
CA GLY A 447 18.34 4.98 42.70
C GLY A 447 17.34 6.01 43.24
N ARG A 448 16.22 6.11 42.51
CA ARG A 448 14.93 6.44 43.10
C ARG A 448 13.79 5.82 42.24
N ARG A 449 12.81 5.29 42.99
CA ARG A 449 11.58 4.63 42.54
C ARG A 449 10.80 5.50 41.55
N GLY A 450 10.31 4.90 40.47
CA GLY A 450 9.45 5.54 39.50
C GLY A 450 8.04 5.80 40.02
N PRO A 451 7.37 6.85 39.55
CA PRO A 451 5.95 7.06 39.82
C PRO A 451 5.07 6.31 38.82
N ALA A 452 3.89 5.96 39.32
CA ALA A 452 2.88 5.16 38.70
C ALA A 452 2.45 5.61 37.30
N VAL A 453 2.28 4.64 36.40
CA VAL A 453 1.72 4.81 35.06
C VAL A 453 0.24 5.21 35.17
N PHE A 454 -0.06 6.45 34.74
CA PHE A 454 -1.42 6.94 34.58
C PHE A 454 -1.88 6.58 33.15
N LYS A 455 -2.87 5.69 33.03
CA LYS A 455 -3.53 5.41 31.76
C LYS A 455 -4.54 6.49 31.46
N PRO A 456 -4.58 7.09 30.26
CA PRO A 456 -5.65 7.99 29.88
C PRO A 456 -6.93 7.21 29.62
N ALA A 457 -7.99 7.58 30.33
CA ALA A 457 -9.34 7.08 30.10
C ALA A 457 -9.92 7.76 28.86
N PHE A 458 -9.98 7.04 27.73
CA PHE A 458 -10.93 7.28 26.63
C PHE A 458 -10.89 6.08 25.69
N TYR A 459 -11.56 5.00 26.08
CA TYR A 459 -12.22 4.04 25.22
C TYR A 459 -13.16 3.23 26.11
N THR A 460 -14.43 3.62 26.14
CA THR A 460 -15.49 2.76 26.67
C THR A 460 -15.99 1.91 25.52
N ASP A 461 -15.60 0.65 25.54
CA ASP A 461 -16.25 -0.38 24.76
C ASP A 461 -17.29 -1.05 25.65
N SER A 462 -18.55 -0.90 25.27
CA SER A 462 -19.69 -1.53 25.92
C SER A 462 -19.83 -2.94 25.38
N ARG A 463 -19.51 -3.94 26.20
CA ARG A 463 -20.17 -5.27 26.17
C ARG A 463 -20.00 -6.02 27.48
N SER A 464 -21.10 -6.08 28.17
CA SER A 464 -21.74 -7.13 28.96
C SER A 464 -20.94 -8.34 29.47
N GLY A 465 -21.09 -8.59 30.77
CA GLY A 465 -21.55 -9.87 31.24
C GLY A 465 -20.62 -10.72 32.06
N GLY A 466 -20.95 -10.90 33.33
CA GLY A 466 -20.82 -12.21 33.95
C GLY A 466 -20.01 -12.33 35.24
N THR A 467 -20.70 -12.16 36.35
CA THR A 467 -20.71 -13.01 37.59
C THR A 467 -19.40 -13.33 38.35
N GLY A 468 -19.47 -13.00 39.64
CA GLY A 468 -18.83 -13.82 40.68
C GLY A 468 -18.24 -13.08 41.89
N GLY A 469 -19.03 -12.77 42.90
CA GLY A 469 -18.93 -13.19 44.30
C GLY A 469 -17.83 -12.58 45.20
N GLY A 470 -18.30 -11.96 46.33
CA GLY A 470 -17.54 -11.99 47.57
C GLY A 470 -17.48 -10.67 48.36
N GLN A 471 -18.50 -10.44 49.18
CA GLN A 471 -18.54 -9.87 50.55
C GLN A 471 -17.33 -9.05 51.07
N SER A 472 -17.44 -7.87 51.66
CA SER A 472 -18.10 -7.57 52.95
C SER A 472 -17.93 -6.10 53.36
N SER A 473 -19.01 -5.56 53.92
CA SER A 473 -19.16 -4.68 55.10
C SER A 473 -18.52 -3.30 55.19
N GLY A 474 -19.41 -2.33 55.45
CA GLY A 474 -19.09 -1.24 56.38
C GLY A 474 -19.76 0.11 56.14
N LYS A 475 -21.00 0.24 56.61
CA LYS A 475 -21.64 1.41 57.27
C LYS A 475 -21.66 2.80 56.59
N ALA A 476 -22.92 3.22 56.38
CA ALA A 476 -23.43 4.57 56.31
C ALA A 476 -23.29 5.35 57.66
N PRO A 477 -23.62 6.68 57.73
CA PRO A 477 -24.99 7.16 57.65
C PRO A 477 -25.21 8.59 57.05
N SER A 478 -26.43 8.78 56.48
CA SER A 478 -27.48 9.80 56.69
C SER A 478 -27.12 11.29 56.67
N GLN A 479 -27.88 12.16 56.03
CA GLN A 479 -29.26 12.61 56.26
C GLN A 479 -29.71 13.62 55.20
N ARG A 480 -30.98 13.53 54.77
CA ARG A 480 -32.10 14.49 54.67
C ARG A 480 -31.84 15.76 53.81
N GLY A 481 -32.79 16.28 53.09
CA GLY A 481 -34.24 16.11 52.97
C GLY A 481 -34.75 17.04 51.89
N ASP A 482 -35.95 16.74 51.46
CA ASP A 482 -37.13 17.57 51.14
C ASP A 482 -37.05 18.58 50.00
N ASP A 483 -37.96 18.87 49.17
CA ASP A 483 -39.40 18.56 49.03
C ASP A 483 -39.90 19.09 47.68
N SER A 484 -40.96 18.49 47.24
CA SER A 484 -42.21 19.00 46.68
C SER A 484 -42.37 19.18 45.16
N SER A 485 -43.29 18.49 44.71
CA SER A 485 -44.60 18.71 44.05
C SER A 485 -44.72 18.51 42.56
N GLY A 486 -45.56 17.54 42.24
CA GLY A 486 -46.18 17.35 40.94
C GLY A 486 -47.38 18.33 40.75
N PRO A 487 -48.33 18.14 39.78
CA PRO A 487 -49.00 16.90 39.41
C PRO A 487 -49.28 16.70 37.91
N ALA A 488 -49.53 15.48 37.49
CA ALA A 488 -50.67 14.83 36.86
C ALA A 488 -51.45 15.51 35.75
N ASP A 489 -51.62 14.81 34.63
CA ASP A 489 -52.95 14.42 34.18
C ASP A 489 -52.92 13.26 33.16
N ARG A 490 -53.88 12.38 33.38
CA ARG A 490 -54.34 11.18 32.70
C ARG A 490 -55.08 11.50 31.41
N VAL A 491 -55.19 10.48 30.52
CA VAL A 491 -56.45 9.82 30.05
C VAL A 491 -56.06 8.76 29.02
N THR A 492 -56.17 7.45 29.27
CA THR A 492 -57.15 6.43 28.89
C THR A 492 -57.39 6.29 27.37
N ASP A 493 -57.59 5.18 26.76
CA ASP A 493 -58.01 3.83 27.12
C ASP A 493 -57.97 2.90 25.89
N THR A 494 -58.03 1.59 26.15
CA THR A 494 -58.59 0.45 25.38
C THR A 494 -57.88 -0.01 24.13
N GLY A 495 -57.62 -1.26 23.85
CA GLY A 495 -58.03 -2.52 24.42
C GLY A 495 -57.73 -3.68 23.46
N SER A 496 -57.48 -4.77 24.00
CA SER A 496 -57.85 -6.18 23.75
C SER A 496 -57.13 -7.04 22.72
N ASP A 497 -56.56 -8.06 23.28
CA ASP A 497 -56.71 -9.51 23.10
C ASP A 497 -56.10 -10.25 21.91
N GLY A 498 -55.42 -11.34 22.28
CA GLY A 498 -55.28 -12.52 21.46
C GLY A 498 -54.06 -13.39 21.74
N GLN A 499 -54.14 -14.20 22.76
CA GLN A 499 -53.23 -15.33 23.07
C GLN A 499 -53.19 -16.36 21.94
N THR A 500 -52.03 -16.98 21.70
CA THR A 500 -51.92 -18.45 21.86
C THR A 500 -50.46 -18.92 21.83
N LYS A 501 -50.14 -19.69 22.84
CA LYS A 501 -48.96 -20.56 23.01
C LYS A 501 -48.98 -21.69 21.99
N LYS A 502 -47.85 -22.19 21.54
CA LYS A 502 -47.53 -23.63 21.54
C LYS A 502 -46.04 -23.92 21.46
N GLU A 503 -45.70 -24.94 22.15
CA GLU A 503 -44.46 -25.52 22.59
C GLU A 503 -43.58 -26.15 21.49
N LEU A 504 -42.32 -26.31 21.87
CA LEU A 504 -41.24 -27.11 21.28
C LEU A 504 -41.57 -28.61 21.18
N PRO A 505 -40.82 -29.37 20.36
CA PRO A 505 -39.81 -30.22 21.01
C PRO A 505 -38.45 -30.31 20.35
N ALA A 506 -37.52 -30.77 21.18
CA ALA A 506 -36.09 -31.00 20.93
C ALA A 506 -35.80 -32.22 20.05
N GLY A 507 -34.63 -32.26 19.46
CA GLY A 507 -34.06 -33.43 18.80
C GLY A 507 -32.71 -33.26 18.14
N ASN A 508 -31.65 -33.49 18.89
CA ASN A 508 -30.35 -34.14 18.60
C ASN A 508 -29.58 -33.98 17.29
N GLN A 509 -28.38 -33.44 17.49
CA GLN A 509 -27.04 -33.96 17.06
C GLN A 509 -26.75 -34.23 15.59
N ALA A 510 -25.77 -33.51 15.01
CA ALA A 510 -24.45 -34.07 14.65
C ALA A 510 -23.50 -33.01 14.10
N LYS A 511 -22.28 -33.14 14.55
CA LYS A 511 -21.05 -32.40 14.20
C LYS A 511 -20.81 -32.29 12.70
N GLN A 512 -20.36 -31.12 12.25
CA GLN A 512 -19.15 -31.06 11.37
C GLN A 512 -18.54 -29.65 11.43
N ALA A 513 -17.31 -29.61 11.90
CA ALA A 513 -16.44 -28.46 11.92
C ALA A 513 -15.90 -28.20 10.53
N ALA A 514 -16.03 -26.96 10.02
CA ALA A 514 -15.23 -26.48 8.93
C ALA A 514 -14.53 -25.19 9.39
N ALA A 515 -13.22 -25.30 9.54
CA ALA A 515 -12.33 -24.23 9.92
C ALA A 515 -12.29 -23.14 8.84
N ARG A 516 -12.55 -21.91 9.23
CA ARG A 516 -12.21 -20.71 8.47
C ARG A 516 -10.96 -20.10 9.11
N SER A 517 -9.81 -20.33 8.48
CA SER A 517 -8.56 -19.64 8.79
C SER A 517 -8.49 -18.34 7.99
N GLY A 518 -8.69 -17.20 8.64
CA GLY A 518 -8.24 -15.91 8.17
C GLY A 518 -6.79 -15.69 8.65
N PRO A 519 -5.93 -14.97 7.90
CA PRO A 519 -4.54 -14.80 8.29
C PRO A 519 -4.44 -13.83 9.46
N ALA A 520 -3.91 -14.31 10.57
CA ALA A 520 -3.54 -13.52 11.72
C ALA A 520 -2.33 -12.62 11.35
N VAL A 521 -2.48 -11.32 11.52
CA VAL A 521 -1.37 -10.36 11.53
C VAL A 521 -0.57 -10.64 12.81
N SER A 522 0.57 -11.31 12.66
CA SER A 522 1.48 -11.55 13.77
C SER A 522 2.19 -10.26 14.16
N ALA A 523 1.95 -9.78 15.38
CA ALA A 523 2.80 -8.83 16.07
C ALA A 523 4.21 -9.42 16.17
N ARG A 524 5.20 -8.76 15.56
CA ARG A 524 6.63 -9.10 15.72
C ARG A 524 7.06 -8.76 17.14
N THR A 525 7.03 -9.75 18.01
CA THR A 525 7.84 -9.77 19.22
C THR A 525 9.28 -10.06 18.82
N SER A 526 10.19 -9.14 19.10
CA SER A 526 11.63 -9.27 18.88
C SER A 526 12.21 -10.29 19.86
N SER A 527 12.07 -11.58 19.57
CA SER A 527 12.89 -12.62 20.16
C SER A 527 14.21 -12.70 19.40
N ARG A 528 15.35 -12.67 20.09
CA ARG A 528 16.66 -12.90 19.47
C ARG A 528 16.60 -14.21 18.70
N PRO A 529 17.01 -14.23 17.40
CA PRO A 529 16.96 -15.44 16.60
C PRO A 529 17.82 -16.53 17.24
N SER A 530 17.35 -17.77 17.20
CA SER A 530 18.07 -18.94 17.70
C SER A 530 19.42 -19.09 16.98
N SER A 531 20.37 -19.79 17.57
CA SER A 531 21.67 -20.05 16.95
C SER A 531 21.54 -20.73 15.59
N ALA A 532 20.57 -21.62 15.42
CA ALA A 532 20.27 -22.30 14.16
C ALA A 532 19.77 -21.30 13.09
N ALA A 533 18.85 -20.39 13.43
CA ALA A 533 18.36 -19.36 12.51
C ALA A 533 19.47 -18.37 12.07
N ARG A 534 20.45 -18.11 12.96
CA ARG A 534 21.62 -17.29 12.60
C ARG A 534 22.55 -17.99 11.62
N ALA A 535 22.79 -19.31 11.83
CA ALA A 535 23.61 -20.10 10.93
C ALA A 535 22.96 -20.21 9.54
N GLU A 536 21.65 -20.41 9.48
CA GLU A 536 20.89 -20.47 8.24
C GLU A 536 20.95 -19.14 7.47
N ASN A 537 20.69 -18.01 8.12
CA ASN A 537 20.81 -16.68 7.51
C ASN A 537 22.23 -16.38 7.02
N ALA A 538 23.25 -16.80 7.76
CA ALA A 538 24.65 -16.65 7.33
C ALA A 538 24.95 -17.46 6.06
N LEU A 539 24.38 -18.67 5.93
CA LEU A 539 24.52 -19.50 4.74
C LEU A 539 23.81 -18.87 3.54
N LEU A 540 22.58 -18.38 3.70
CA LEU A 540 21.84 -17.67 2.64
C LEU A 540 22.62 -16.45 2.15
N THR A 541 23.21 -15.67 3.05
CA THR A 541 24.07 -14.53 2.70
C THR A 541 25.29 -14.97 1.90
N LYS A 542 25.95 -16.07 2.26
CA LYS A 542 27.09 -16.62 1.51
C LYS A 542 26.70 -17.09 0.11
N GLN A 543 25.55 -17.75 -0.03
CA GLN A 543 25.02 -18.15 -1.34
C GLN A 543 24.71 -16.96 -2.22
N SER A 544 24.02 -15.93 -1.66
CA SER A 544 23.74 -14.68 -2.37
C SER A 544 25.04 -14.01 -2.87
N LEU A 545 26.04 -13.92 -2.00
CA LEU A 545 27.32 -13.31 -2.35
C LEU A 545 28.03 -14.08 -3.47
N LEU A 546 28.01 -15.42 -3.43
CA LEU A 546 28.60 -16.25 -4.48
C LEU A 546 27.92 -16.03 -5.84
N LEU A 547 26.59 -16.02 -5.88
CA LEU A 547 25.83 -15.77 -7.12
C LEU A 547 26.07 -14.35 -7.65
N THR A 548 26.16 -13.37 -6.74
CA THR A 548 26.50 -11.99 -7.12
C THR A 548 27.89 -11.90 -7.71
N MET A 549 28.90 -12.58 -7.15
CA MET A 549 30.27 -12.62 -7.69
C MET A 549 30.32 -13.26 -9.08
N ILE A 550 29.51 -14.27 -9.36
CA ILE A 550 29.42 -14.89 -10.70
C ILE A 550 28.88 -13.90 -11.73
N VAL A 551 27.96 -13.01 -11.33
CA VAL A 551 27.44 -11.94 -12.19
C VAL A 551 28.49 -10.85 -12.42
N ASP A 552 29.12 -10.39 -11.34
CA ASP A 552 29.99 -9.22 -11.35
C ASP A 552 31.36 -9.50 -12.01
N GLU A 553 31.88 -10.75 -11.87
CA GLU A 553 33.21 -11.12 -12.31
C GLU A 553 33.17 -12.39 -13.20
N PRO A 554 33.28 -12.24 -14.54
CA PRO A 554 33.19 -13.37 -15.48
C PRO A 554 34.21 -14.48 -15.23
N SER A 555 35.39 -14.15 -14.72
CA SER A 555 36.48 -15.11 -14.42
C SER A 555 36.16 -16.08 -13.27
N VAL A 556 35.15 -15.75 -12.46
CA VAL A 556 34.71 -16.58 -11.31
C VAL A 556 33.94 -17.81 -11.76
N PHE A 557 33.10 -17.72 -12.80
CA PHE A 557 32.23 -18.80 -13.22
C PHE A 557 32.94 -20.13 -13.57
N PRO A 558 34.01 -20.14 -14.39
CA PRO A 558 34.72 -21.38 -14.70
C PRO A 558 35.31 -22.07 -13.46
N LEU A 559 35.71 -21.29 -12.45
CA LEU A 559 36.23 -21.82 -11.19
C LEU A 559 35.12 -22.45 -10.34
N VAL A 560 33.96 -21.81 -10.27
CA VAL A 560 32.80 -22.30 -9.50
C VAL A 560 32.18 -23.52 -10.15
N LYS A 561 31.97 -23.50 -11.48
CA LYS A 561 31.37 -24.61 -12.27
C LYS A 561 32.12 -25.93 -12.11
N LYS A 562 33.42 -25.88 -11.85
CA LYS A 562 34.27 -27.07 -11.61
C LYS A 562 33.84 -27.85 -10.35
N TYR A 563 33.23 -27.18 -9.37
CA TYR A 563 32.95 -27.76 -8.05
C TYR A 563 31.49 -27.74 -7.63
N LEU A 564 30.69 -26.81 -8.19
CA LEU A 564 29.28 -26.61 -7.85
C LEU A 564 28.39 -26.72 -9.08
N THR A 565 27.19 -27.26 -8.85
CA THR A 565 26.06 -27.26 -9.79
C THR A 565 24.88 -26.50 -9.18
N PRO A 566 23.88 -26.07 -9.94
CA PRO A 566 22.68 -25.43 -9.40
C PRO A 566 22.00 -26.24 -8.28
N SER A 567 22.08 -27.56 -8.32
CA SER A 567 21.50 -28.45 -7.29
C SER A 567 22.22 -28.38 -5.92
N ASP A 568 23.43 -27.83 -5.86
CA ASP A 568 24.16 -27.66 -4.60
C ASP A 568 23.57 -26.55 -3.71
N PHE A 569 22.79 -25.60 -4.29
CA PHE A 569 22.17 -24.53 -3.54
C PHE A 569 20.98 -25.02 -2.70
N THR A 570 20.76 -24.42 -1.52
CA THR A 570 19.87 -24.99 -0.51
C THR A 570 18.39 -24.71 -0.74
N ASP A 571 18.03 -23.55 -1.24
CA ASP A 571 16.66 -23.06 -1.44
C ASP A 571 16.24 -23.14 -2.91
N ALA A 572 14.94 -23.28 -3.19
CA ALA A 572 14.41 -23.31 -4.55
C ALA A 572 14.74 -22.04 -5.34
N LEU A 573 14.62 -20.86 -4.69
CA LEU A 573 14.95 -19.57 -5.31
C LEU A 573 16.42 -19.51 -5.72
N PHE A 574 17.35 -19.96 -4.83
CA PHE A 574 18.78 -19.98 -5.13
C PHE A 574 19.12 -21.00 -6.22
N ARG A 575 18.45 -22.16 -6.25
CA ARG A 575 18.64 -23.16 -7.31
C ARG A 575 18.20 -22.62 -8.67
N THR A 576 17.02 -21.98 -8.74
CA THR A 576 16.53 -21.38 -9.99
C THR A 576 17.41 -20.23 -10.44
N THR A 577 17.85 -19.35 -9.52
CA THR A 577 18.80 -18.27 -9.82
C THR A 577 20.12 -18.82 -10.34
N ALA A 578 20.66 -19.84 -9.71
CA ALA A 578 21.90 -20.50 -10.16
C ALA A 578 21.71 -21.16 -11.53
N ALA A 579 20.60 -21.87 -11.77
CA ALA A 579 20.32 -22.51 -13.05
C ALA A 579 20.29 -21.51 -14.20
N ALA A 580 19.56 -20.40 -14.01
CA ALA A 580 19.51 -19.31 -15.00
C ALA A 580 20.90 -18.70 -15.26
N LEU A 581 21.73 -18.52 -14.21
CA LEU A 581 23.11 -18.05 -14.37
C LEU A 581 24.00 -19.03 -15.12
N TRP A 582 23.89 -20.32 -14.82
CA TRP A 582 24.64 -21.39 -15.53
C TRP A 582 24.29 -21.42 -17.00
N GLU A 583 23.01 -21.39 -17.32
CA GLU A 583 22.51 -21.37 -18.70
C GLU A 583 23.05 -20.17 -19.49
N GLN A 584 22.98 -18.96 -18.94
CA GLN A 584 23.52 -17.76 -19.58
C GLN A 584 25.03 -17.83 -19.80
N ARG A 585 25.78 -18.39 -18.83
CA ARG A 585 27.22 -18.49 -18.92
C ARG A 585 27.70 -19.60 -19.85
N GLU A 586 26.89 -20.63 -20.06
CA GLU A 586 27.24 -21.75 -20.95
C GLU A 586 26.89 -21.49 -22.42
N HIS A 587 25.77 -20.82 -22.67
CA HIS A 587 25.22 -20.64 -24.01
C HIS A 587 25.37 -19.21 -24.54
N GLY A 588 25.68 -18.24 -23.68
CA GLY A 588 25.74 -16.82 -24.04
C GLY A 588 27.17 -16.33 -24.30
N GLY A 589 27.42 -15.82 -25.50
CA GLY A 589 28.66 -15.08 -25.81
C GLY A 589 28.78 -13.69 -25.14
N SER A 590 27.81 -13.29 -24.33
CA SER A 590 27.74 -12.01 -23.62
C SER A 590 27.91 -12.18 -22.10
N PRO A 591 28.35 -11.14 -21.37
CA PRO A 591 28.41 -11.22 -19.91
C PRO A 591 27.03 -11.52 -19.32
N ALA A 592 26.97 -12.37 -18.29
CA ALA A 592 25.72 -12.67 -17.60
C ALA A 592 25.07 -11.40 -17.07
N SER A 593 23.78 -11.21 -17.36
CA SER A 593 23.00 -10.05 -16.93
C SER A 593 22.07 -10.44 -15.80
N ALA A 594 22.16 -9.74 -14.66
CA ALA A 594 21.22 -9.93 -13.56
C ALA A 594 19.77 -9.66 -14.02
N ALA A 595 19.56 -8.72 -14.95
CA ALA A 595 18.25 -8.43 -15.50
C ALA A 595 17.61 -9.64 -16.19
N LEU A 596 18.41 -10.42 -16.94
CA LEU A 596 17.96 -11.64 -17.63
C LEU A 596 17.69 -12.78 -16.66
N VAL A 597 18.51 -12.91 -15.59
CA VAL A 597 18.26 -13.88 -14.52
C VAL A 597 16.94 -13.56 -13.79
N ILE A 598 16.70 -12.29 -13.51
CA ILE A 598 15.45 -11.83 -12.88
C ILE A 598 14.26 -12.07 -13.81
N ALA A 599 14.42 -11.89 -15.13
CA ALA A 599 13.36 -12.12 -16.13
C ALA A 599 12.95 -13.58 -16.24
N ALA A 600 13.79 -14.53 -15.81
CA ALA A 600 13.47 -15.96 -15.79
C ALA A 600 12.39 -16.35 -14.75
N PHE A 601 12.06 -15.46 -13.81
CA PHE A 601 11.01 -15.68 -12.82
C PHE A 601 9.67 -15.13 -13.28
N GLU A 602 8.60 -15.89 -13.02
CA GLU A 602 7.27 -15.57 -13.55
C GLU A 602 6.54 -14.47 -12.78
N THR A 603 6.71 -14.41 -11.46
CA THR A 603 5.98 -13.47 -10.61
C THR A 603 6.84 -12.28 -10.18
N PRO A 604 6.23 -11.07 -10.04
CA PRO A 604 6.95 -9.91 -9.53
C PRO A 604 7.57 -10.11 -8.15
N GLU A 605 6.95 -10.91 -7.28
CA GLU A 605 7.44 -11.23 -5.95
C GLU A 605 8.70 -12.11 -6.00
N GLU A 606 8.77 -13.06 -6.94
CA GLU A 606 9.97 -13.87 -7.17
C GLU A 606 11.08 -13.04 -7.79
N GLN A 607 10.76 -12.15 -8.72
CA GLN A 607 11.72 -11.22 -9.31
C GLN A 607 12.34 -10.28 -8.27
N GLU A 608 11.56 -9.80 -7.29
CA GLU A 608 12.09 -9.02 -6.17
C GLU A 608 13.05 -9.83 -5.30
N LYS A 609 12.70 -11.07 -5.00
CA LYS A 609 13.55 -11.98 -4.21
C LYS A 609 14.85 -12.32 -4.95
N ALA A 610 14.78 -12.56 -6.26
CA ALA A 610 15.96 -12.79 -7.10
C ALA A 610 16.85 -11.54 -7.16
N ALA A 611 16.25 -10.35 -7.30
CA ALA A 611 16.97 -9.08 -7.23
C ALA A 611 17.64 -8.86 -5.87
N ALA A 612 16.99 -9.24 -4.77
CA ALA A 612 17.58 -9.20 -3.43
C ALA A 612 18.84 -10.09 -3.34
N VAL A 613 18.77 -11.31 -3.87
CA VAL A 613 19.91 -12.25 -3.91
C VAL A 613 21.08 -11.62 -4.69
N LEU A 614 20.83 -11.06 -5.87
CA LEU A 614 21.85 -10.51 -6.77
C LEU A 614 22.33 -9.09 -6.41
N SER A 615 21.70 -8.44 -5.42
CA SER A 615 22.10 -7.13 -4.89
C SER A 615 23.04 -7.22 -3.68
N THR A 616 23.30 -8.42 -3.16
CA THR A 616 24.14 -8.63 -1.97
C THR A 616 25.57 -8.17 -2.23
N ARG A 617 26.12 -7.35 -1.32
CA ARG A 617 27.49 -6.82 -1.43
C ARG A 617 28.37 -7.43 -0.36
N ALA A 618 29.62 -7.73 -0.71
CA ALA A 618 30.65 -8.04 0.28
C ALA A 618 31.04 -6.77 1.03
N GLU A 619 30.86 -6.75 2.35
CA GLU A 619 31.43 -5.69 3.19
C GLU A 619 32.94 -5.69 2.98
N GLY A 620 33.50 -4.59 2.40
CA GLY A 620 34.94 -4.39 2.21
C GLY A 620 35.43 -4.38 0.75
N VAL A 621 34.62 -4.76 -0.25
CA VAL A 621 35.08 -4.79 -1.67
C VAL A 621 34.96 -3.42 -2.37
N ASN A 622 34.29 -2.42 -1.77
CA ASN A 622 34.06 -1.09 -2.36
C ASN A 622 34.51 0.11 -1.52
N SER A 623 35.48 -0.06 -0.64
CA SER A 623 36.10 1.08 0.07
C SER A 623 37.30 1.61 -0.72
N GLY A 624 37.17 2.10 -1.94
CA GLY A 624 38.21 2.90 -2.65
C GLY A 624 39.69 2.43 -2.57
N ALA A 625 39.98 1.33 -1.92
CA ALA A 625 41.26 0.66 -1.84
C ALA A 625 41.39 -0.30 -3.03
N GLU A 626 42.56 -0.37 -3.63
CA GLU A 626 42.87 -1.34 -4.68
C GLU A 626 42.51 -2.76 -4.20
N PRO A 627 41.77 -3.55 -5.02
CA PRO A 627 41.38 -4.89 -4.62
C PRO A 627 42.61 -5.75 -4.36
N ASP A 628 42.74 -6.30 -3.17
CA ASP A 628 43.74 -7.34 -2.87
C ASP A 628 43.38 -8.60 -3.68
N PRO A 629 44.14 -8.95 -4.75
CA PRO A 629 43.85 -10.14 -5.57
C PRO A 629 43.85 -11.43 -4.77
N GLY A 630 44.60 -11.49 -3.70
CA GLY A 630 44.66 -12.64 -2.78
C GLY A 630 43.42 -12.75 -1.89
N GLY A 631 42.79 -11.62 -1.57
CA GLY A 631 41.56 -11.53 -0.79
C GLY A 631 40.34 -12.09 -1.51
N LEU A 632 40.16 -11.73 -2.78
CA LEU A 632 39.03 -12.20 -3.59
C LEU A 632 39.08 -13.71 -3.79
N SER A 633 40.24 -14.25 -4.15
CA SER A 633 40.47 -15.71 -4.30
C SER A 633 40.21 -16.50 -3.01
N ARG A 634 40.57 -15.95 -1.84
CA ARG A 634 40.29 -16.57 -0.55
C ARG A 634 38.80 -16.56 -0.23
N THR A 635 38.12 -15.42 -0.43
CA THR A 635 36.68 -15.26 -0.22
C THR A 635 35.90 -16.22 -1.13
N LEU A 636 36.24 -16.30 -2.41
CA LEU A 636 35.58 -17.21 -3.34
C LEU A 636 35.69 -18.66 -2.88
N ARG A 637 36.89 -19.10 -2.48
CA ARG A 637 37.09 -20.48 -1.96
C ARG A 637 36.24 -20.77 -0.73
N GLU A 638 36.14 -19.84 0.21
CA GLU A 638 35.32 -19.97 1.42
C GLU A 638 33.83 -20.07 1.10
N LEU A 639 33.35 -19.32 0.14
CA LEU A 639 31.95 -19.36 -0.32
C LEU A 639 31.62 -20.70 -0.99
N VAL A 640 32.50 -21.18 -1.89
CA VAL A 640 32.34 -22.48 -2.57
C VAL A 640 32.34 -23.64 -1.56
N ILE A 641 33.23 -23.59 -0.58
CA ILE A 641 33.27 -24.58 0.52
C ILE A 641 31.94 -24.57 1.29
N ALA A 642 31.47 -23.40 1.71
CA ALA A 642 30.25 -23.28 2.50
C ALA A 642 29.00 -23.82 1.76
N VAL A 643 28.85 -23.53 0.45
CA VAL A 643 27.76 -24.07 -0.35
C VAL A 643 27.85 -25.59 -0.49
N LYS A 644 29.08 -26.15 -0.72
CA LYS A 644 29.26 -27.59 -0.85
C LYS A 644 29.05 -28.34 0.47
N GLU A 645 29.49 -27.78 1.60
CA GLU A 645 29.25 -28.35 2.95
C GLU A 645 27.73 -28.41 3.24
N ALA A 646 26.99 -27.35 2.97
CA ALA A 646 25.54 -27.33 3.13
C ALA A 646 24.81 -28.31 2.19
N SER A 647 25.30 -28.49 0.96
CA SER A 647 24.79 -29.49 0.03
C SER A 647 25.00 -30.93 0.59
N ILE A 648 26.19 -31.23 1.07
CA ILE A 648 26.53 -32.56 1.69
C ILE A 648 25.69 -32.80 2.95
N GLU A 649 25.50 -31.78 3.79
CA GLU A 649 24.64 -31.90 4.97
C GLU A 649 23.22 -32.24 4.61
N ARG A 650 22.65 -31.56 3.58
CA ARG A 650 21.32 -31.87 3.07
C ARG A 650 21.21 -33.28 2.50
N MET A 651 22.21 -33.71 1.74
CA MET A 651 22.29 -35.08 1.22
C MET A 651 22.34 -36.15 2.31
N SER A 652 22.84 -35.80 3.50
CA SER A 652 23.01 -36.71 4.65
C SER A 652 21.78 -36.81 5.55
N ARG A 653 20.71 -35.98 5.33
CA ARG A 653 19.48 -36.01 6.14
C ARG A 653 18.57 -37.16 5.73
N PRO A 654 18.01 -37.93 6.69
CA PRO A 654 17.17 -39.09 6.39
C PRO A 654 15.81 -38.70 5.71
N ASP A 655 15.35 -37.45 5.88
CA ASP A 655 14.06 -36.93 5.37
C ASP A 655 14.22 -36.17 4.05
N GLY A 656 15.32 -36.32 3.33
CA GLY A 656 15.58 -35.60 2.06
C GLY A 656 14.67 -36.04 0.91
N GLU A 657 14.27 -35.09 0.06
CA GLU A 657 13.37 -35.27 -1.10
C GLU A 657 13.84 -36.30 -2.15
N LYS A 658 15.09 -36.78 -2.06
CA LYS A 658 15.64 -37.89 -2.88
C LYS A 658 16.57 -38.75 -2.01
N GLN A 659 16.39 -40.07 -2.08
CA GLN A 659 17.38 -41.02 -1.55
C GLN A 659 18.67 -40.90 -2.39
N VAL A 660 19.67 -40.22 -1.80
CA VAL A 660 20.98 -40.05 -2.41
C VAL A 660 21.78 -41.33 -2.15
N SER A 661 22.43 -41.87 -3.17
CA SER A 661 23.26 -43.06 -3.04
C SER A 661 24.50 -42.78 -2.21
N LEU A 662 25.00 -43.79 -1.48
CA LEU A 662 26.25 -43.68 -0.71
C LEU A 662 27.42 -43.25 -1.61
N GLY A 663 27.43 -43.69 -2.88
CA GLY A 663 28.43 -43.31 -3.87
C GLY A 663 28.45 -41.81 -4.17
N GLU A 664 27.27 -41.20 -4.37
CA GLU A 664 27.14 -39.76 -4.62
C GLU A 664 27.59 -38.92 -3.41
N LEU A 665 27.27 -39.38 -2.19
CA LEU A 665 27.71 -38.72 -0.97
C LEU A 665 29.23 -38.79 -0.79
N LEU A 666 29.85 -39.93 -1.10
CA LEU A 666 31.30 -40.10 -1.06
C LEU A 666 32.02 -39.24 -2.09
N GLU A 667 31.47 -39.14 -3.30
CA GLU A 667 32.03 -38.28 -4.35
C GLU A 667 31.91 -36.80 -3.98
N ALA A 668 30.79 -36.37 -3.41
CA ALA A 668 30.63 -35.00 -2.91
C ALA A 668 31.62 -34.65 -1.81
N LYS A 669 31.89 -35.59 -0.87
CA LYS A 669 32.91 -35.41 0.19
C LYS A 669 34.34 -35.35 -0.38
N LYS A 670 34.64 -36.13 -1.39
CA LYS A 670 35.92 -36.10 -2.10
C LYS A 670 36.13 -34.76 -2.83
N GLN A 671 35.08 -34.27 -3.50
CA GLN A 671 35.10 -32.94 -4.11
C GLN A 671 35.36 -31.85 -3.09
N LEU A 672 34.75 -31.91 -1.89
CA LEU A 672 34.98 -30.96 -0.82
C LEU A 672 36.44 -30.94 -0.35
N GLN A 673 37.06 -32.12 -0.24
CA GLN A 673 38.52 -32.21 0.08
C GLN A 673 39.38 -31.56 -1.00
N ASN A 674 39.04 -31.78 -2.27
CA ASN A 674 39.74 -31.17 -3.40
C ASN A 674 39.59 -29.63 -3.39
N ILE A 675 38.40 -29.08 -3.05
CA ILE A 675 38.19 -27.64 -2.94
C ILE A 675 39.08 -27.04 -1.82
N ARG A 676 39.17 -27.70 -0.68
CA ARG A 676 40.02 -27.25 0.47
C ARG A 676 41.48 -27.14 0.13
N GLY A 677 41.98 -28.00 -0.79
CA GLY A 677 43.36 -27.99 -1.29
C GLY A 677 43.60 -27.12 -2.53
N ALA A 678 42.54 -26.64 -3.18
CA ALA A 678 42.67 -25.93 -4.44
C ALA A 678 43.08 -24.45 -4.27
N ARG A 679 43.86 -23.96 -5.24
CA ARG A 679 44.14 -22.53 -5.38
C ARG A 679 43.15 -21.96 -6.41
N PHE A 680 42.43 -20.94 -6.00
CA PHE A 680 41.53 -20.16 -6.88
C PHE A 680 42.34 -18.95 -7.38
N ASN A 681 42.75 -18.96 -8.62
CA ASN A 681 43.42 -17.83 -9.26
C ASN A 681 42.40 -17.06 -10.10
N ILE A 682 42.00 -15.88 -9.60
CA ILE A 682 41.06 -14.98 -10.26
C ILE A 682 41.83 -13.92 -11.01
#